data_620344821361e9d41a57f81ea733ad96
#
_entry.id   620344821361e9d41a57f81ea733ad96
#
_cell.length_a   1.000
_cell.length_b   1.000
_cell.length_c   1.000
_cell.angle_alpha   90.00
_cell.angle_beta   90.00
_cell.angle_gamma   90.00
#
_symmetry.space_group_name_H-M   'P 1'
#
loop_
_entity.id
_entity.type
_entity.pdbx_description
1 polymer ?
#
loop_
_entity_poly.entity_id
_entity_poly.type
_entity_poly.pdbx_seq_one_letter_code
_entity_poly.pdbx_strand_id
1 'polypeptide(L)'
;MADARAIATARLLSARATARRGLLASATATVAIAVATVCALLAWLVVAVQRAGDAAPPGVPQDEVDAQVEDGVIALVSAAPALVLLVVIVAATAAAQLARLLAAAREQETANLRARGLSRGQASTANGIESAAVGVMGAIGGVALAALLLLIVNRGMAELVSLWWVAVVTAAILASVMVVASRPRSRVGAPGARVTTVAAVVVVVLAAAFVLWQLRLARPTGFDPVAAVAPTVVLMAGALVVLAVFGAGAAAWAIPAAARPGLAPAYPARQVARRLPIYAVAVLLVALTVAQAVFASAYSSTWTATVTDSAALRAGADLRVDLEPAAATSAIVTDAASVDGVDAAAPALVVPIEIGSTNAQLIAVPTEAIGTVVSAAGGIVDRRALASAVEPVGGSAAADPISLGPAATGLRATASIDASRANVAESVVLTATVLDANGASASLRLEGAAVDQPDGTATLAAEASFPEGTAPWRLLAMTASIPASFANATVEVALVSAEGIGGDELGIDGSVVLDQSAAEQVVWLADGAEAGDGAEDDAADPPAVRAVLSTALAERIGLEVDDELEFRYAGTGRRGALLVADIVDAVPGAATGLAVFAPLEVLEASMLQRGTSIVEPTSVWAAGAPSADEALSAALDDRPVATSAPGVAATIVGALVGGWWIATAGSVLLSLVAAFAIAQTLALARRRELGVLRALGVPHRRQARMRAGELSAVLGASVALGLLAGGLVSWMLVPDLVRAVTPGILPLGTAVSFAWPGLVVAILVLSAGLAAIVIATTARVRAAARAATVGEDAR
;
A
#
# COMPACT_ATOMS: atom_id res chain seq x y z
N MET A 1 21.50 18.04 -60.22
CA MET A 1 20.22 18.66 -59.82
C MET A 1 19.76 18.24 -58.43
N ALA A 2 20.00 17.03 -57.95
CA ALA A 2 19.67 16.59 -56.56
C ALA A 2 20.51 17.32 -55.53
N ASP A 3 21.82 17.47 -55.73
CA ASP A 3 22.73 18.13 -54.75
C ASP A 3 22.45 19.62 -54.57
N ALA A 4 22.11 20.35 -55.65
CA ALA A 4 21.76 21.75 -55.58
C ALA A 4 20.44 22.00 -54.83
N ARG A 5 19.48 21.04 -54.90
CA ARG A 5 18.24 21.07 -54.11
C ARG A 5 18.52 20.75 -52.61
N ALA A 6 19.40 19.78 -52.34
CA ALA A 6 19.80 19.44 -50.99
C ALA A 6 20.52 20.59 -50.26
N ILE A 7 21.45 21.27 -50.95
CA ILE A 7 22.15 22.44 -50.45
C ILE A 7 21.20 23.63 -50.21
N ALA A 8 20.24 23.87 -51.10
CA ALA A 8 19.27 24.93 -50.94
C ALA A 8 18.30 24.67 -49.79
N THR A 9 17.88 23.42 -49.59
CA THR A 9 17.07 23.02 -48.40
C THR A 9 17.85 23.11 -47.08
N ALA A 10 19.12 22.72 -47.08
CA ALA A 10 19.98 22.84 -45.89
C ALA A 10 20.22 24.31 -45.47
N ARG A 11 20.46 25.21 -46.44
CA ARG A 11 20.59 26.66 -46.20
C ARG A 11 19.28 27.27 -45.68
N LEU A 12 18.13 26.85 -46.24
CA LEU A 12 16.82 27.29 -45.77
C LEU A 12 16.54 26.85 -44.34
N LEU A 13 16.87 25.62 -43.99
CA LEU A 13 16.70 25.05 -42.63
C LEU A 13 17.64 25.74 -41.61
N SER A 14 18.90 26.00 -41.98
CA SER A 14 19.86 26.73 -41.13
C SER A 14 19.45 28.18 -40.89
N ALA A 15 18.98 28.91 -41.92
CA ALA A 15 18.48 30.27 -41.77
C ALA A 15 17.18 30.31 -40.88
N ARG A 16 16.30 29.33 -41.02
CA ARG A 16 15.12 29.18 -40.16
C ARG A 16 15.49 28.89 -38.72
N ALA A 17 16.47 28.03 -38.50
CA ALA A 17 16.92 27.68 -37.15
C ALA A 17 17.57 28.88 -36.43
N THR A 18 18.35 29.68 -37.13
CA THR A 18 19.02 30.88 -36.56
C THR A 18 18.03 31.98 -36.20
N ALA A 19 16.97 32.17 -37.00
CA ALA A 19 15.99 33.24 -36.78
C ALA A 19 15.11 33.02 -35.53
N ARG A 20 14.99 31.77 -35.02
CA ARG A 20 14.02 31.41 -33.93
C ARG A 20 14.57 30.38 -32.95
N ARG A 21 15.85 30.52 -32.59
CA ARG A 21 16.60 29.63 -31.69
C ARG A 21 15.84 29.34 -30.39
N GLY A 22 15.15 30.33 -29.79
CA GLY A 22 14.43 30.14 -28.53
C GLY A 22 13.24 29.20 -28.61
N LEU A 23 12.43 29.23 -29.69
CA LEU A 23 11.29 28.35 -29.86
C LEU A 23 11.71 26.93 -30.22
N LEU A 24 12.75 26.77 -31.05
CA LEU A 24 13.32 25.46 -31.35
C LEU A 24 13.96 24.83 -30.12
N ALA A 25 14.72 25.59 -29.34
CA ALA A 25 15.29 25.14 -28.07
C ALA A 25 14.20 24.67 -27.09
N SER A 26 13.08 25.40 -26.99
CA SER A 26 11.97 24.97 -26.12
C SER A 26 11.28 23.69 -26.64
N ALA A 27 11.17 23.50 -27.96
CA ALA A 27 10.65 22.28 -28.55
C ALA A 27 11.58 21.08 -28.32
N THR A 28 12.89 21.27 -28.50
CA THR A 28 13.91 20.26 -28.20
C THR A 28 13.92 19.92 -26.71
N ALA A 29 13.85 20.93 -25.84
CA ALA A 29 13.77 20.72 -24.40
C ALA A 29 12.52 19.92 -23.98
N THR A 30 11.35 20.16 -24.62
CA THR A 30 10.14 19.38 -24.36
C THR A 30 10.36 17.90 -24.67
N VAL A 31 10.94 17.60 -25.84
CA VAL A 31 11.24 16.21 -26.21
C VAL A 31 12.28 15.60 -25.27
N ALA A 32 13.34 16.37 -24.95
CA ALA A 32 14.39 15.90 -24.05
C ALA A 32 13.88 15.60 -22.65
N ILE A 33 13.05 16.46 -22.07
CA ILE A 33 12.43 16.23 -20.75
C ILE A 33 11.52 15.00 -20.79
N ALA A 34 10.71 14.85 -21.84
CA ALA A 34 9.82 13.71 -21.96
C ALA A 34 10.61 12.38 -22.08
N VAL A 35 11.61 12.34 -22.96
CA VAL A 35 12.48 11.16 -23.12
C VAL A 35 13.24 10.86 -21.83
N ALA A 36 13.82 11.88 -21.19
CA ALA A 36 14.53 11.73 -19.92
C ALA A 36 13.61 11.14 -18.83
N THR A 37 12.39 11.66 -18.72
CA THR A 37 11.43 11.20 -17.71
C THR A 37 11.00 9.74 -17.96
N VAL A 38 10.67 9.38 -19.21
CA VAL A 38 10.26 8.01 -19.55
C VAL A 38 11.40 7.02 -19.38
N CYS A 39 12.60 7.36 -19.84
CA CYS A 39 13.78 6.50 -19.67
C CYS A 39 14.19 6.35 -18.19
N ALA A 40 14.20 7.43 -17.43
CA ALA A 40 14.49 7.37 -15.99
C ALA A 40 13.45 6.55 -15.22
N LEU A 41 12.17 6.70 -15.57
CA LEU A 41 11.07 5.93 -14.99
C LEU A 41 11.25 4.43 -15.24
N LEU A 42 11.44 4.03 -16.49
CA LEU A 42 11.59 2.62 -16.84
C LEU A 42 12.88 2.01 -16.27
N ALA A 43 14.00 2.76 -16.28
CA ALA A 43 15.24 2.31 -15.64
C ALA A 43 15.04 2.12 -14.12
N TRP A 44 14.32 3.02 -13.46
CA TRP A 44 13.96 2.90 -12.05
C TRP A 44 13.18 1.61 -11.76
N LEU A 45 12.16 1.30 -12.58
CA LEU A 45 11.33 0.11 -12.40
C LEU A 45 12.13 -1.19 -12.65
N VAL A 46 12.98 -1.21 -13.68
CA VAL A 46 13.84 -2.39 -13.97
C VAL A 46 14.83 -2.66 -12.84
N VAL A 47 15.50 -1.62 -12.33
CA VAL A 47 16.44 -1.74 -11.20
C VAL A 47 15.73 -2.22 -9.93
N ALA A 48 14.48 -1.79 -9.71
CA ALA A 48 13.71 -2.22 -8.55
C ALA A 48 13.40 -3.73 -8.60
N VAL A 49 13.04 -4.25 -9.77
CA VAL A 49 12.80 -5.71 -9.95
C VAL A 49 14.08 -6.51 -9.70
N GLN A 50 15.22 -6.06 -10.26
CA GLN A 50 16.50 -6.75 -10.06
C GLN A 50 16.91 -6.81 -8.58
N ARG A 51 16.75 -5.72 -7.84
CA ARG A 51 17.15 -5.64 -6.42
C ARG A 51 16.20 -6.38 -5.48
N ALA A 52 14.94 -6.53 -5.85
CA ALA A 52 13.97 -7.22 -5.01
C ALA A 52 14.28 -8.72 -4.87
N GLY A 53 14.80 -9.34 -5.93
CA GLY A 53 15.27 -10.73 -5.89
C GLY A 53 16.50 -10.93 -4.99
N ASP A 54 17.39 -9.91 -4.93
CA ASP A 54 18.60 -9.94 -4.09
C ASP A 54 18.32 -9.68 -2.60
N ALA A 55 17.14 -9.11 -2.27
CA ALA A 55 16.75 -8.71 -0.93
C ALA A 55 15.72 -9.68 -0.30
N ALA A 56 15.74 -10.95 -0.69
CA ALA A 56 14.86 -11.95 -0.10
C ALA A 56 15.19 -12.15 1.39
N PRO A 57 14.17 -12.32 2.26
CA PRO A 57 14.39 -12.63 3.67
C PRO A 57 15.21 -13.92 3.85
N PRO A 58 16.07 -14.01 4.88
CA PRO A 58 16.81 -15.23 5.16
C PRO A 58 15.86 -16.40 5.45
N GLY A 59 16.25 -17.61 5.03
CA GLY A 59 15.50 -18.85 5.26
C GLY A 59 14.34 -19.12 4.31
N VAL A 60 13.93 -18.18 3.46
CA VAL A 60 12.82 -18.40 2.49
C VAL A 60 13.32 -19.27 1.31
N PRO A 61 12.60 -20.35 0.95
CA PRO A 61 12.95 -21.17 -0.20
C PRO A 61 12.98 -20.37 -1.51
N GLN A 62 13.96 -20.67 -2.38
CA GLN A 62 14.17 -19.89 -3.61
C GLN A 62 12.99 -19.95 -4.59
N ASP A 63 12.27 -21.06 -4.63
CA ASP A 63 11.05 -21.22 -5.44
C ASP A 63 9.91 -20.32 -4.98
N GLU A 64 9.79 -20.07 -3.70
CA GLU A 64 8.82 -19.12 -3.14
C GLU A 64 9.21 -17.66 -3.46
N VAL A 65 10.49 -17.33 -3.36
CA VAL A 65 11.02 -16.03 -3.75
C VAL A 65 10.75 -15.78 -5.24
N ASP A 66 11.02 -16.76 -6.10
CA ASP A 66 10.78 -16.65 -7.54
C ASP A 66 9.29 -16.45 -7.86
N ALA A 67 8.39 -17.15 -7.16
CA ALA A 67 6.95 -16.96 -7.30
C ALA A 67 6.51 -15.54 -6.87
N GLN A 68 7.02 -15.03 -5.74
CA GLN A 68 6.74 -13.67 -5.29
C GLN A 68 7.30 -12.61 -6.25
N VAL A 69 8.46 -12.85 -6.86
CA VAL A 69 9.02 -11.97 -7.90
C VAL A 69 8.11 -11.95 -9.14
N GLU A 70 7.61 -13.11 -9.58
CA GLU A 70 6.70 -13.20 -10.72
C GLU A 70 5.41 -12.43 -10.46
N ASP A 71 4.78 -12.61 -9.30
CA ASP A 71 3.57 -11.89 -8.90
C ASP A 71 3.80 -10.38 -8.83
N GLY A 72 4.92 -9.95 -8.25
CA GLY A 72 5.31 -8.55 -8.19
C GLY A 72 5.55 -7.93 -9.57
N VAL A 73 6.18 -8.65 -10.49
CA VAL A 73 6.40 -8.21 -11.87
C VAL A 73 5.07 -8.11 -12.64
N ILE A 74 4.17 -9.07 -12.51
CA ILE A 74 2.84 -9.04 -13.13
C ILE A 74 2.07 -7.80 -12.65
N ALA A 75 2.08 -7.55 -11.36
CA ALA A 75 1.43 -6.39 -10.75
C ALA A 75 2.07 -5.06 -11.24
N LEU A 76 3.40 -4.99 -11.28
CA LEU A 76 4.14 -3.83 -11.77
C LEU A 76 3.82 -3.55 -13.24
N VAL A 77 3.81 -4.58 -14.11
CA VAL A 77 3.47 -4.45 -15.54
C VAL A 77 2.02 -4.03 -15.72
N SER A 78 1.13 -4.41 -14.82
CA SER A 78 -0.27 -3.97 -14.82
C SER A 78 -0.43 -2.49 -14.47
N ALA A 79 0.45 -1.89 -13.65
CA ALA A 79 0.30 -0.50 -13.20
C ALA A 79 1.22 0.50 -13.91
N ALA A 80 2.41 0.10 -14.34
CA ALA A 80 3.42 0.96 -14.95
C ALA A 80 2.97 1.69 -16.23
N PRO A 81 2.13 1.13 -17.12
CA PRO A 81 1.68 1.83 -18.32
C PRO A 81 0.98 3.16 -18.05
N ALA A 82 0.24 3.28 -16.94
CA ALA A 82 -0.43 4.53 -16.57
C ALA A 82 0.55 5.69 -16.40
N LEU A 83 1.71 5.43 -15.79
CA LEU A 83 2.77 6.41 -15.56
C LEU A 83 3.35 6.94 -16.89
N VAL A 84 3.69 6.01 -17.79
CA VAL A 84 4.25 6.36 -19.10
C VAL A 84 3.23 7.11 -19.95
N LEU A 85 1.99 6.62 -20.01
CA LEU A 85 0.90 7.24 -20.78
C LEU A 85 0.66 8.69 -20.33
N LEU A 86 0.62 8.93 -19.03
CA LEU A 86 0.36 10.26 -18.49
C LEU A 86 1.47 11.25 -18.88
N VAL A 87 2.74 10.86 -18.72
CA VAL A 87 3.90 11.68 -19.14
C VAL A 87 3.86 11.95 -20.66
N VAL A 88 3.59 10.92 -21.47
CA VAL A 88 3.51 11.08 -22.93
C VAL A 88 2.36 11.99 -23.34
N ILE A 89 1.19 11.92 -22.67
CA ILE A 89 0.05 12.80 -22.97
C ILE A 89 0.39 14.26 -22.63
N VAL A 90 1.01 14.52 -21.48
CA VAL A 90 1.46 15.86 -21.07
C VAL A 90 2.47 16.39 -22.08
N ALA A 91 3.49 15.58 -22.42
CA ALA A 91 4.53 15.92 -23.39
C ALA A 91 3.96 16.17 -24.79
N ALA A 92 3.07 15.30 -25.28
CA ALA A 92 2.40 15.44 -26.58
C ALA A 92 1.58 16.73 -26.66
N THR A 93 0.88 17.07 -25.58
CA THR A 93 0.09 18.30 -25.51
C THR A 93 1.00 19.54 -25.51
N ALA A 94 2.10 19.52 -24.76
CA ALA A 94 3.12 20.59 -24.77
C ALA A 94 3.79 20.73 -26.14
N ALA A 95 4.20 19.61 -26.75
CA ALA A 95 4.82 19.58 -28.08
C ALA A 95 3.87 20.08 -29.17
N ALA A 96 2.59 19.70 -29.11
CA ALA A 96 1.58 20.19 -30.04
C ALA A 96 1.39 21.71 -29.94
N GLN A 97 1.44 22.30 -28.74
CA GLN A 97 1.34 23.74 -28.58
C GLN A 97 2.58 24.47 -29.14
N LEU A 98 3.77 23.95 -28.88
CA LEU A 98 4.99 24.50 -29.44
C LEU A 98 5.03 24.42 -30.97
N ALA A 99 4.57 23.31 -31.54
CA ALA A 99 4.44 23.16 -33.00
C ALA A 99 3.48 24.18 -33.60
N ARG A 100 2.33 24.42 -32.97
CA ARG A 100 1.36 25.47 -33.37
C ARG A 100 1.98 26.87 -33.29
N LEU A 101 2.75 27.13 -32.26
CA LEU A 101 3.49 28.39 -32.08
C LEU A 101 4.49 28.61 -33.20
N LEU A 102 5.30 27.60 -33.47
CA LEU A 102 6.26 27.63 -34.57
C LEU A 102 5.56 27.85 -35.93
N ALA A 103 4.42 27.20 -36.16
CA ALA A 103 3.62 27.36 -37.38
C ALA A 103 3.07 28.79 -37.50
N ALA A 104 2.45 29.33 -36.44
CA ALA A 104 1.92 30.70 -36.41
C ALA A 104 3.01 31.74 -36.61
N ALA A 105 4.16 31.54 -35.95
CA ALA A 105 5.32 32.42 -36.08
C ALA A 105 5.89 32.44 -37.49
N ARG A 106 5.61 31.45 -38.36
CA ARG A 106 6.10 31.28 -39.74
C ARG A 106 5.04 31.57 -40.80
N GLU A 107 3.84 31.97 -40.40
CA GLU A 107 2.73 32.17 -41.33
C GLU A 107 3.08 33.13 -42.44
N GLN A 108 3.68 34.30 -42.14
CA GLN A 108 4.11 35.29 -43.11
C GLN A 108 5.24 34.79 -44.02
N GLU A 109 6.27 34.12 -43.46
CA GLU A 109 7.37 33.52 -44.24
C GLU A 109 6.85 32.46 -45.19
N THR A 110 5.99 31.58 -44.70
CA THR A 110 5.38 30.52 -45.52
C THR A 110 4.47 31.08 -46.59
N ALA A 111 3.72 32.16 -46.34
CA ALA A 111 2.93 32.91 -47.32
C ALA A 111 3.79 33.50 -48.42
N ASN A 112 4.89 34.15 -48.08
CA ASN A 112 5.85 34.72 -49.00
C ASN A 112 6.53 33.64 -49.87
N LEU A 113 6.94 32.53 -49.30
CA LEU A 113 7.52 31.40 -50.01
C LEU A 113 6.51 30.73 -50.97
N ARG A 114 5.23 30.63 -50.56
CA ARG A 114 4.16 30.15 -51.44
C ARG A 114 3.89 31.06 -52.59
N ALA A 115 3.91 32.38 -52.38
CA ALA A 115 3.83 33.38 -53.48
C ALA A 115 4.98 33.26 -54.45
N ARG A 116 6.14 32.71 -54.03
CA ARG A 116 7.29 32.42 -54.86
C ARG A 116 7.31 31.00 -55.44
N GLY A 117 6.20 30.23 -55.35
CA GLY A 117 6.01 28.91 -55.98
C GLY A 117 6.30 27.69 -55.10
N LEU A 118 6.49 27.87 -53.75
CA LEU A 118 6.65 26.71 -52.85
C LEU A 118 5.36 25.91 -52.77
N SER A 119 5.39 24.59 -53.14
CA SER A 119 4.26 23.73 -53.06
C SER A 119 3.88 23.35 -51.63
N ARG A 120 2.62 22.96 -51.39
CA ARG A 120 2.15 22.51 -50.09
C ARG A 120 2.91 21.27 -49.60
N GLY A 121 3.28 20.36 -50.52
CA GLY A 121 4.08 19.19 -50.21
C GLY A 121 5.49 19.54 -49.74
N GLN A 122 6.19 20.46 -50.43
CA GLN A 122 7.51 20.93 -50.04
C GLN A 122 7.52 21.64 -48.65
N ALA A 123 6.49 22.43 -48.38
CA ALA A 123 6.33 23.04 -47.06
C ALA A 123 6.11 22.00 -45.96
N SER A 124 5.31 20.96 -46.24
CA SER A 124 5.07 19.84 -45.31
C SER A 124 6.33 19.03 -45.06
N THR A 125 7.11 18.74 -46.12
CA THR A 125 8.37 18.00 -46.02
C THR A 125 9.41 18.77 -45.19
N ALA A 126 9.55 20.09 -45.41
CA ALA A 126 10.46 20.95 -44.64
C ALA A 126 10.07 20.97 -43.15
N ASN A 127 8.76 21.04 -42.82
CA ASN A 127 8.30 20.97 -41.42
C ASN A 127 8.53 19.58 -40.82
N GLY A 128 8.37 18.50 -41.62
CA GLY A 128 8.66 17.12 -41.21
C GLY A 128 10.12 16.90 -40.83
N ILE A 129 11.06 17.38 -41.69
CA ILE A 129 12.49 17.28 -41.44
C ILE A 129 12.88 18.04 -40.17
N GLU A 130 12.34 19.21 -39.96
CA GLU A 130 12.60 19.99 -38.75
C GLU A 130 12.06 19.33 -37.49
N SER A 131 10.84 18.79 -37.54
CA SER A 131 10.28 18.05 -36.40
C SER A 131 11.08 16.77 -36.12
N ALA A 132 11.59 16.08 -37.14
CA ALA A 132 12.48 14.94 -36.97
C ALA A 132 13.83 15.37 -36.35
N ALA A 133 14.42 16.49 -36.79
CA ALA A 133 15.66 17.02 -36.21
C ALA A 133 15.47 17.38 -34.73
N VAL A 134 14.35 18.02 -34.37
CA VAL A 134 13.96 18.30 -32.98
C VAL A 134 13.80 17.00 -32.18
N GLY A 135 13.16 15.98 -32.78
CA GLY A 135 13.01 14.65 -32.20
C GLY A 135 14.36 13.98 -31.88
N VAL A 136 15.27 13.95 -32.84
CA VAL A 136 16.62 13.35 -32.68
C VAL A 136 17.45 14.10 -31.65
N MET A 137 17.52 15.42 -31.74
CA MET A 137 18.28 16.22 -30.77
C MET A 137 17.67 16.11 -29.36
N GLY A 138 16.35 16.07 -29.27
CA GLY A 138 15.64 15.86 -28.01
C GLY A 138 15.88 14.47 -27.44
N ALA A 139 15.90 13.41 -28.28
CA ALA A 139 16.23 12.06 -27.84
C ALA A 139 17.65 11.97 -27.25
N ILE A 140 18.65 12.51 -27.96
CA ILE A 140 20.04 12.53 -27.49
C ILE A 140 20.16 13.31 -26.18
N GLY A 141 19.59 14.51 -26.13
CA GLY A 141 19.61 15.35 -24.91
C GLY A 141 18.85 14.69 -23.76
N GLY A 142 17.74 13.99 -24.04
CA GLY A 142 16.93 13.28 -23.05
C GLY A 142 17.64 12.07 -22.45
N VAL A 143 18.29 11.25 -23.29
CA VAL A 143 19.11 10.13 -22.81
C VAL A 143 20.30 10.63 -21.98
N ALA A 144 20.98 11.71 -22.43
CA ALA A 144 22.07 12.30 -21.66
C ALA A 144 21.61 12.84 -20.30
N LEU A 145 20.42 13.46 -20.24
CA LEU A 145 19.82 13.93 -18.98
C LEU A 145 19.40 12.77 -18.08
N ALA A 146 18.83 11.72 -18.64
CA ALA A 146 18.48 10.50 -17.88
C ALA A 146 19.74 9.85 -17.29
N ALA A 147 20.81 9.72 -18.10
CA ALA A 147 22.09 9.21 -17.66
C ALA A 147 22.68 10.04 -16.50
N LEU A 148 22.64 11.37 -16.60
CA LEU A 148 23.12 12.26 -15.54
C LEU A 148 22.31 12.08 -14.25
N LEU A 149 20.99 11.96 -14.34
CA LEU A 149 20.12 11.75 -13.17
C LEU A 149 20.40 10.39 -12.51
N LEU A 150 20.57 9.33 -13.30
CA LEU A 150 20.87 7.98 -12.79
C LEU A 150 22.27 7.92 -12.16
N LEU A 151 23.26 8.66 -12.70
CA LEU A 151 24.59 8.81 -12.10
C LEU A 151 24.53 9.49 -10.73
N ILE A 152 23.72 10.55 -10.58
CA ILE A 152 23.56 11.27 -9.31
C ILE A 152 22.92 10.34 -8.25
N VAL A 153 21.99 9.49 -8.66
CA VAL A 153 21.31 8.54 -7.77
C VAL A 153 22.14 7.26 -7.56
N ASN A 154 23.31 7.14 -8.19
CA ASN A 154 24.19 5.97 -8.17
C ASN A 154 23.47 4.67 -8.55
N ARG A 155 22.64 4.71 -9.60
CA ARG A 155 21.87 3.58 -10.11
C ARG A 155 22.21 3.28 -11.56
N GLY A 156 22.14 2.00 -11.88
CA GLY A 156 22.48 1.29 -13.13
C GLY A 156 22.47 2.06 -14.44
N MET A 157 23.65 2.27 -15.00
CA MET A 157 23.82 2.78 -16.38
C MET A 157 23.56 1.69 -17.44
N ALA A 158 23.70 0.41 -17.07
CA ALA A 158 23.51 -0.71 -18.00
C ALA A 158 22.06 -0.80 -18.49
N GLU A 159 21.10 -0.57 -17.61
CA GLU A 159 19.66 -0.62 -17.90
C GLU A 159 19.26 0.51 -18.86
N LEU A 160 19.89 1.68 -18.74
CA LEU A 160 19.63 2.80 -19.65
C LEU A 160 20.03 2.45 -21.08
N VAL A 161 21.14 1.72 -21.26
CA VAL A 161 21.60 1.30 -22.58
C VAL A 161 20.61 0.34 -23.24
N SER A 162 20.00 -0.58 -22.48
CA SER A 162 18.98 -1.50 -22.99
C SER A 162 17.68 -0.79 -23.41
N LEU A 163 17.41 0.39 -22.86
CA LEU A 163 16.20 1.20 -23.12
C LEU A 163 16.35 2.23 -24.26
N TRP A 164 17.40 2.16 -25.10
CA TRP A 164 17.60 3.10 -26.21
C TRP A 164 16.40 3.18 -27.17
N TRP A 165 15.73 2.06 -27.42
CA TRP A 165 14.55 1.99 -28.27
C TRP A 165 13.36 2.79 -27.71
N VAL A 166 13.21 2.89 -26.40
CA VAL A 166 12.16 3.69 -25.72
C VAL A 166 12.37 5.17 -26.03
N ALA A 167 13.62 5.64 -25.97
CA ALA A 167 13.95 7.00 -26.32
C ALA A 167 13.57 7.31 -27.78
N VAL A 168 13.88 6.39 -28.71
CA VAL A 168 13.53 6.52 -30.13
C VAL A 168 12.01 6.55 -30.33
N VAL A 169 11.27 5.62 -29.71
CA VAL A 169 9.80 5.54 -29.84
C VAL A 169 9.14 6.81 -29.26
N THR A 170 9.55 7.24 -28.06
CA THR A 170 9.01 8.46 -27.44
C THR A 170 9.27 9.70 -28.30
N ALA A 171 10.47 9.86 -28.80
CA ALA A 171 10.83 10.97 -29.70
C ALA A 171 10.06 10.92 -31.02
N ALA A 172 9.87 9.73 -31.60
CA ALA A 172 9.11 9.55 -32.83
C ALA A 172 7.62 9.89 -32.65
N ILE A 173 7.01 9.49 -31.52
CA ILE A 173 5.63 9.86 -31.19
C ILE A 173 5.51 11.39 -31.11
N LEU A 174 6.38 12.05 -30.35
CA LEU A 174 6.35 13.50 -30.17
C LEU A 174 6.63 14.27 -31.46
N ALA A 175 7.60 13.82 -32.25
CA ALA A 175 7.87 14.40 -33.58
C ALA A 175 6.64 14.26 -34.51
N SER A 176 5.97 13.12 -34.50
CA SER A 176 4.73 12.88 -35.27
C SER A 176 3.60 13.81 -34.82
N VAL A 177 3.42 13.99 -33.52
CA VAL A 177 2.46 14.96 -32.96
C VAL A 177 2.78 16.38 -33.41
N MET A 178 4.05 16.78 -33.42
CA MET A 178 4.48 18.10 -33.90
C MET A 178 4.16 18.30 -35.37
N VAL A 179 4.41 17.29 -36.23
CA VAL A 179 4.06 17.34 -37.66
C VAL A 179 2.56 17.52 -37.88
N VAL A 180 1.74 16.72 -37.17
CA VAL A 180 0.28 16.80 -37.26
C VAL A 180 -0.24 18.15 -36.74
N ALA A 181 0.29 18.62 -35.59
CA ALA A 181 -0.14 19.87 -34.97
C ALA A 181 0.24 21.12 -35.79
N SER A 182 1.31 21.05 -36.60
CA SER A 182 1.77 22.15 -37.47
C SER A 182 0.95 22.31 -38.75
N ARG A 183 0.05 21.36 -39.08
CA ARG A 183 -0.79 21.44 -40.28
C ARG A 183 -1.81 22.57 -40.16
N PRO A 184 -2.00 23.39 -41.24
CA PRO A 184 -3.02 24.43 -41.23
C PRO A 184 -4.40 23.80 -41.09
N ARG A 185 -5.13 24.17 -40.02
CA ARG A 185 -6.53 23.80 -39.86
C ARG A 185 -7.37 24.61 -40.86
N SER A 186 -8.14 23.97 -41.69
CA SER A 186 -9.21 24.63 -42.42
C SER A 186 -10.14 25.31 -41.38
N ARG A 187 -10.43 26.58 -41.61
CA ARG A 187 -11.39 27.33 -40.77
C ARG A 187 -12.79 26.75 -40.95
N VAL A 188 -13.06 25.61 -40.38
CA VAL A 188 -14.39 25.06 -40.33
C VAL A 188 -15.01 25.59 -39.04
N GLY A 189 -15.63 26.73 -39.15
CA GLY A 189 -16.63 27.21 -38.16
C GLY A 189 -17.91 26.41 -38.34
N ALA A 190 -17.84 25.09 -38.19
CA ALA A 190 -19.04 24.26 -38.17
C ALA A 190 -19.76 24.42 -36.84
N PRO A 191 -21.09 24.68 -36.84
CA PRO A 191 -21.93 24.72 -35.63
C PRO A 191 -21.85 23.41 -34.83
N GLY A 192 -21.36 22.31 -35.38
CA GLY A 192 -21.12 21.03 -34.71
C GLY A 192 -19.86 20.96 -33.83
N ALA A 193 -18.92 21.91 -33.92
CA ALA A 193 -17.66 21.81 -33.14
C ALA A 193 -17.84 21.88 -31.59
N ARG A 194 -18.89 22.54 -31.14
CA ARG A 194 -19.23 22.55 -29.70
C ARG A 194 -19.83 21.23 -29.25
N VAL A 195 -20.72 20.65 -30.07
CA VAL A 195 -21.36 19.36 -29.77
C VAL A 195 -20.31 18.25 -29.73
N THR A 196 -19.37 18.21 -30.66
CA THR A 196 -18.28 17.22 -30.70
C THR A 196 -17.34 17.34 -29.49
N THR A 197 -17.06 18.58 -29.01
CA THR A 197 -16.22 18.78 -27.84
C THR A 197 -16.94 18.34 -26.57
N VAL A 198 -18.22 18.67 -26.40
CA VAL A 198 -19.04 18.23 -25.26
C VAL A 198 -19.17 16.71 -25.27
N ALA A 199 -19.46 16.11 -26.42
CA ALA A 199 -19.56 14.66 -26.57
C ALA A 199 -18.24 13.96 -26.18
N ALA A 200 -17.09 14.49 -26.60
CA ALA A 200 -15.79 13.94 -26.24
C ALA A 200 -15.53 13.99 -24.72
N VAL A 201 -15.88 15.09 -24.06
CA VAL A 201 -15.77 15.20 -22.59
C VAL A 201 -16.69 14.19 -21.91
N VAL A 202 -17.95 14.08 -22.35
CA VAL A 202 -18.90 13.10 -21.81
C VAL A 202 -18.37 11.67 -21.95
N VAL A 203 -17.85 11.31 -23.13
CA VAL A 203 -17.27 9.98 -23.36
C VAL A 203 -16.11 9.69 -22.41
N VAL A 204 -15.20 10.65 -22.19
CA VAL A 204 -14.07 10.46 -21.28
C VAL A 204 -14.53 10.34 -19.82
N VAL A 205 -15.53 11.11 -19.41
CA VAL A 205 -16.11 11.01 -18.05
C VAL A 205 -16.84 9.68 -17.85
N LEU A 206 -17.58 9.20 -18.84
CA LEU A 206 -18.23 7.89 -18.80
C LEU A 206 -17.20 6.76 -18.77
N ALA A 207 -16.11 6.88 -19.55
CA ALA A 207 -15.01 5.94 -19.51
C ALA A 207 -14.34 5.90 -18.13
N ALA A 208 -14.15 7.07 -17.50
CA ALA A 208 -13.60 7.15 -16.13
C ALA A 208 -14.54 6.50 -15.10
N ALA A 209 -15.84 6.74 -15.21
CA ALA A 209 -16.85 6.11 -14.33
C ALA A 209 -16.87 4.58 -14.51
N PHE A 210 -16.78 4.09 -15.76
CA PHE A 210 -16.68 2.65 -16.06
C PHE A 210 -15.41 2.04 -15.48
N VAL A 211 -14.28 2.70 -15.64
CA VAL A 211 -12.97 2.27 -15.09
C VAL A 211 -13.01 2.19 -13.57
N LEU A 212 -13.58 3.20 -12.89
CA LEU A 212 -13.74 3.19 -11.43
C LEU A 212 -14.65 2.05 -10.96
N TRP A 213 -15.73 1.79 -11.68
CA TRP A 213 -16.63 0.68 -11.37
C TRP A 213 -15.95 -0.68 -11.56
N GLN A 214 -15.22 -0.86 -12.68
CA GLN A 214 -14.49 -2.09 -12.95
C GLN A 214 -13.38 -2.36 -11.92
N LEU A 215 -12.66 -1.32 -11.50
CA LEU A 215 -11.56 -1.44 -10.55
C LEU A 215 -12.02 -1.92 -9.16
N ARG A 216 -13.24 -1.57 -8.74
CA ARG A 216 -13.85 -2.08 -7.49
C ARG A 216 -14.10 -3.58 -7.52
N LEU A 217 -14.25 -4.16 -8.70
CA LEU A 217 -14.46 -5.61 -8.92
C LEU A 217 -13.14 -6.34 -9.19
N ALA A 218 -12.04 -5.62 -9.38
CA ALA A 218 -10.74 -6.19 -9.70
C ALA A 218 -10.18 -6.97 -8.51
N ARG A 219 -9.56 -8.11 -8.82
CA ARG A 219 -8.80 -8.94 -7.86
C ARG A 219 -7.37 -9.11 -8.40
N PRO A 220 -6.34 -9.14 -7.57
CA PRO A 220 -4.96 -9.26 -8.00
C PRO A 220 -4.59 -10.69 -8.43
N THR A 221 -5.30 -11.22 -9.43
CA THR A 221 -5.11 -12.60 -9.92
C THR A 221 -4.34 -12.70 -11.23
N GLY A 222 -3.80 -11.57 -11.75
CA GLY A 222 -3.08 -11.54 -13.02
C GLY A 222 -2.99 -10.15 -13.63
N PHE A 223 -2.59 -10.06 -14.91
CA PHE A 223 -2.53 -8.79 -15.63
C PHE A 223 -3.91 -8.14 -15.77
N ASP A 224 -4.08 -6.95 -15.19
CA ASP A 224 -5.31 -6.16 -15.29
C ASP A 224 -5.12 -4.96 -16.25
N PRO A 225 -5.69 -5.02 -17.47
CA PRO A 225 -5.62 -3.94 -18.44
C PRO A 225 -6.36 -2.68 -17.98
N VAL A 226 -7.32 -2.79 -17.07
CA VAL A 226 -8.05 -1.64 -16.52
C VAL A 226 -7.17 -0.88 -15.55
N ALA A 227 -6.49 -1.57 -14.64
CA ALA A 227 -5.51 -0.97 -13.75
C ALA A 227 -4.40 -0.23 -14.52
N ALA A 228 -3.97 -0.78 -15.69
CA ALA A 228 -2.95 -0.20 -16.54
C ALA A 228 -3.31 1.20 -17.08
N VAL A 229 -4.57 1.54 -17.24
CA VAL A 229 -5.01 2.83 -17.80
C VAL A 229 -5.81 3.68 -16.81
N ALA A 230 -6.26 3.10 -15.72
CA ALA A 230 -7.18 3.74 -14.75
C ALA A 230 -6.70 5.13 -14.29
N PRO A 231 -5.48 5.30 -13.76
CA PRO A 231 -5.02 6.60 -13.29
C PRO A 231 -4.99 7.66 -14.39
N THR A 232 -4.58 7.26 -15.59
CA THR A 232 -4.49 8.18 -16.74
C THR A 232 -5.87 8.65 -17.19
N VAL A 233 -6.85 7.74 -17.29
CA VAL A 233 -8.20 8.06 -17.74
C VAL A 233 -8.93 8.94 -16.73
N VAL A 234 -8.83 8.58 -15.45
CA VAL A 234 -9.54 9.30 -14.37
C VAL A 234 -8.92 10.70 -14.13
N LEU A 235 -7.59 10.82 -14.11
CA LEU A 235 -6.91 12.11 -14.02
C LEU A 235 -7.22 13.01 -15.23
N MET A 236 -7.27 12.44 -16.44
CA MET A 236 -7.66 13.19 -17.65
C MET A 236 -9.10 13.65 -17.57
N ALA A 237 -10.01 12.81 -17.11
CA ALA A 237 -11.41 13.18 -16.91
C ALA A 237 -11.53 14.33 -15.91
N GLY A 238 -10.83 14.24 -14.77
CA GLY A 238 -10.75 15.31 -13.77
C GLY A 238 -10.24 16.62 -14.36
N ALA A 239 -9.15 16.57 -15.14
CA ALA A 239 -8.59 17.77 -15.79
C ALA A 239 -9.52 18.37 -16.84
N LEU A 240 -10.31 17.57 -17.56
CA LEU A 240 -11.33 18.05 -18.49
C LEU A 240 -12.51 18.69 -17.76
N VAL A 241 -12.93 18.14 -16.63
CA VAL A 241 -13.94 18.74 -15.75
C VAL A 241 -13.43 20.08 -15.21
N VAL A 242 -12.19 20.15 -14.73
CA VAL A 242 -11.54 21.42 -14.33
C VAL A 242 -11.60 22.45 -15.45
N LEU A 243 -11.27 22.06 -16.67
CA LEU A 243 -11.34 22.97 -17.82
C LEU A 243 -12.75 23.50 -18.07
N ALA A 244 -13.77 22.64 -17.95
CA ALA A 244 -15.18 23.02 -18.09
C ALA A 244 -15.62 23.99 -16.98
N VAL A 245 -15.27 23.68 -15.72
CA VAL A 245 -15.56 24.52 -14.54
C VAL A 245 -14.82 25.86 -14.65
N PHE A 246 -13.55 25.86 -15.04
CA PHE A 246 -12.79 27.07 -15.30
C PHE A 246 -13.46 27.96 -16.36
N GLY A 247 -13.91 27.34 -17.47
CA GLY A 247 -14.61 28.07 -18.54
C GLY A 247 -15.91 28.71 -18.08
N ALA A 248 -16.73 27.98 -17.34
CA ALA A 248 -17.98 28.47 -16.75
C ALA A 248 -17.70 29.59 -15.71
N GLY A 249 -16.73 29.38 -14.83
CA GLY A 249 -16.30 30.34 -13.82
C GLY A 249 -15.76 31.63 -14.43
N ALA A 250 -14.94 31.57 -15.48
CA ALA A 250 -14.41 32.72 -16.21
C ALA A 250 -15.54 33.52 -16.87
N ALA A 251 -16.55 32.87 -17.44
CA ALA A 251 -17.72 33.50 -18.01
C ALA A 251 -18.60 34.17 -16.94
N ALA A 252 -18.85 33.47 -15.83
CA ALA A 252 -19.62 34.02 -14.71
C ALA A 252 -18.91 35.21 -14.06
N TRP A 253 -17.60 35.17 -13.85
CA TRP A 253 -16.82 36.28 -13.29
C TRP A 253 -16.74 37.49 -14.19
N ALA A 254 -16.83 37.34 -15.52
CA ALA A 254 -16.78 38.41 -16.48
C ALA A 254 -17.99 39.39 -16.32
N ILE A 255 -19.13 38.92 -15.79
CA ILE A 255 -20.36 39.73 -15.57
C ILE A 255 -20.16 40.78 -14.47
N PRO A 256 -19.86 40.40 -13.21
CA PRO A 256 -19.67 41.39 -12.15
C PRO A 256 -18.38 42.22 -12.33
N ALA A 257 -17.32 41.65 -12.99
CA ALA A 257 -16.15 42.43 -13.32
C ALA A 257 -16.42 43.56 -14.32
N ALA A 258 -17.40 43.39 -15.22
CA ALA A 258 -17.82 44.41 -16.18
C ALA A 258 -18.61 45.53 -15.54
N ALA A 259 -19.29 45.30 -14.42
CA ALA A 259 -20.07 46.30 -13.68
C ALA A 259 -19.21 47.24 -12.79
N ARG A 260 -17.93 46.86 -12.53
CA ARG A 260 -17.05 47.71 -11.73
C ARG A 260 -16.43 48.84 -12.51
N PRO A 261 -16.34 50.05 -11.93
CA PRO A 261 -15.72 51.18 -12.60
C PRO A 261 -14.22 50.98 -12.82
N GLY A 262 -13.75 51.19 -14.05
CA GLY A 262 -12.36 51.13 -14.41
C GLY A 262 -11.95 49.96 -15.32
N LEU A 263 -10.87 50.16 -16.08
CA LEU A 263 -10.35 49.20 -17.04
C LEU A 263 -9.68 47.97 -16.39
N ALA A 264 -9.17 48.11 -15.17
CA ALA A 264 -8.33 47.09 -14.56
C ALA A 264 -9.02 45.76 -14.20
N PRO A 265 -10.25 45.72 -13.65
CA PRO A 265 -10.92 44.44 -13.40
C PRO A 265 -11.69 43.91 -14.63
N ALA A 266 -12.29 44.82 -15.42
CA ALA A 266 -13.18 44.43 -16.52
C ALA A 266 -12.46 43.92 -17.76
N TYR A 267 -11.31 44.48 -18.12
CA TYR A 267 -10.57 44.12 -19.33
C TYR A 267 -9.94 42.74 -19.25
N PRO A 268 -9.15 42.39 -18.21
CA PRO A 268 -8.60 41.03 -18.08
C PRO A 268 -9.69 39.93 -18.03
N ALA A 269 -10.75 40.09 -17.25
CA ALA A 269 -11.84 39.14 -17.10
C ALA A 269 -12.53 38.85 -18.44
N ARG A 270 -12.91 39.90 -19.20
CA ARG A 270 -13.50 39.75 -20.54
C ARG A 270 -12.52 39.10 -21.56
N GLN A 271 -11.24 39.41 -21.46
CA GLN A 271 -10.21 38.81 -22.33
C GLN A 271 -10.07 37.32 -22.10
N VAL A 272 -10.03 36.84 -20.83
CA VAL A 272 -9.97 35.42 -20.51
C VAL A 272 -11.20 34.72 -21.04
N ALA A 273 -12.41 35.23 -20.77
CA ALA A 273 -13.65 34.62 -21.21
C ALA A 273 -13.79 34.54 -22.74
N ARG A 274 -13.35 35.56 -23.49
CA ARG A 274 -13.41 35.59 -24.96
C ARG A 274 -12.33 34.74 -25.64
N ARG A 275 -11.17 34.54 -24.99
CA ARG A 275 -9.99 33.84 -25.55
C ARG A 275 -9.71 32.53 -24.83
N LEU A 276 -10.73 31.93 -24.20
CA LEU A 276 -10.66 30.66 -23.49
C LEU A 276 -9.85 29.59 -24.25
N PRO A 277 -10.01 29.39 -25.57
CA PRO A 277 -9.26 28.36 -26.30
C PRO A 277 -7.73 28.50 -26.24
N ILE A 278 -7.21 29.73 -26.02
CA ILE A 278 -5.76 29.97 -25.92
C ILE A 278 -5.25 29.57 -24.52
N TYR A 279 -6.06 29.82 -23.50
CA TYR A 279 -5.71 29.48 -22.10
C TYR A 279 -6.02 28.03 -21.77
N ALA A 280 -6.97 27.39 -22.47
CA ALA A 280 -7.46 26.05 -22.18
C ALA A 280 -6.34 25.03 -22.03
N VAL A 281 -5.32 25.10 -22.85
CA VAL A 281 -4.21 24.14 -22.78
C VAL A 281 -3.29 24.42 -21.60
N ALA A 282 -3.06 25.69 -21.24
CA ALA A 282 -2.30 26.02 -20.03
C ALA A 282 -3.05 25.55 -18.78
N VAL A 283 -4.36 25.84 -18.72
CA VAL A 283 -5.23 25.41 -17.62
C VAL A 283 -5.22 23.89 -17.49
N LEU A 284 -5.41 23.18 -18.61
CA LEU A 284 -5.43 21.72 -18.64
C LEU A 284 -4.11 21.14 -18.14
N LEU A 285 -2.97 21.61 -18.69
CA LEU A 285 -1.65 21.06 -18.33
C LEU A 285 -1.28 21.35 -16.87
N VAL A 286 -1.48 22.60 -16.41
CA VAL A 286 -1.19 22.96 -15.02
C VAL A 286 -2.09 22.19 -14.06
N ALA A 287 -3.41 22.14 -14.34
CA ALA A 287 -4.35 21.40 -13.50
C ALA A 287 -4.08 19.91 -13.49
N LEU A 288 -3.76 19.29 -14.64
CA LEU A 288 -3.40 17.87 -14.73
C LEU A 288 -2.11 17.57 -13.96
N THR A 289 -1.09 18.43 -14.08
CA THR A 289 0.17 18.27 -13.33
C THR A 289 -0.03 18.39 -11.83
N VAL A 290 -0.86 19.35 -11.38
CA VAL A 290 -1.20 19.50 -9.96
C VAL A 290 -2.01 18.30 -9.47
N ALA A 291 -3.01 17.88 -10.23
CA ALA A 291 -3.82 16.69 -9.90
C ALA A 291 -2.95 15.42 -9.83
N GLN A 292 -1.99 15.27 -10.74
CA GLN A 292 -1.01 14.19 -10.72
C GLN A 292 -0.10 14.26 -9.47
N ALA A 293 0.36 15.44 -9.05
CA ALA A 293 1.15 15.60 -7.84
C ALA A 293 0.37 15.22 -6.57
N VAL A 294 -0.91 15.62 -6.50
CA VAL A 294 -1.82 15.21 -5.41
C VAL A 294 -2.02 13.70 -5.42
N PHE A 295 -2.25 13.13 -6.60
CA PHE A 295 -2.41 11.67 -6.77
C PHE A 295 -1.13 10.91 -6.37
N ALA A 296 0.05 11.36 -6.80
CA ALA A 296 1.32 10.76 -6.42
C ALA A 296 1.54 10.78 -4.90
N SER A 297 1.18 11.89 -4.26
CA SER A 297 1.23 12.04 -2.79
C SER A 297 0.26 11.10 -2.08
N ALA A 298 -0.98 11.02 -2.55
CA ALA A 298 -2.00 10.14 -1.98
C ALA A 298 -1.62 8.66 -2.17
N TYR A 299 -1.24 8.27 -3.39
CA TYR A 299 -0.81 6.91 -3.69
C TYR A 299 0.39 6.49 -2.84
N SER A 300 1.42 7.34 -2.77
CA SER A 300 2.65 7.08 -2.01
C SER A 300 2.36 6.80 -0.53
N SER A 301 1.61 7.68 0.13
CA SER A 301 1.31 7.55 1.56
C SER A 301 0.35 6.39 1.85
N THR A 302 -0.74 6.29 1.08
CA THR A 302 -1.75 5.24 1.26
C THR A 302 -1.16 3.86 0.98
N TRP A 303 -0.37 3.71 -0.10
CA TRP A 303 0.28 2.45 -0.41
C TRP A 303 1.24 2.02 0.69
N THR A 304 2.13 2.92 1.15
CA THR A 304 3.11 2.61 2.21
C THR A 304 2.39 2.19 3.50
N ALA A 305 1.40 2.95 3.94
CA ALA A 305 0.64 2.61 5.14
C ALA A 305 -0.07 1.25 4.99
N THR A 306 -0.82 1.05 3.90
CA THR A 306 -1.59 -0.19 3.69
C THR A 306 -0.70 -1.43 3.62
N VAL A 307 0.46 -1.33 2.95
CA VAL A 307 1.38 -2.47 2.82
C VAL A 307 2.08 -2.78 4.13
N THR A 308 2.55 -1.76 4.85
CA THR A 308 3.18 -1.94 6.16
C THR A 308 2.18 -2.50 7.18
N ASP A 309 0.98 -1.93 7.24
CA ASP A 309 -0.06 -2.37 8.17
C ASP A 309 -0.53 -3.79 7.84
N SER A 310 -0.69 -4.13 6.55
CA SER A 310 -1.03 -5.50 6.14
C SER A 310 0.07 -6.51 6.44
N ALA A 311 1.34 -6.13 6.29
CA ALA A 311 2.47 -6.99 6.64
C ALA A 311 2.54 -7.23 8.15
N ALA A 312 2.43 -6.17 8.95
CA ALA A 312 2.39 -6.24 10.41
C ALA A 312 1.21 -7.08 10.92
N LEU A 313 0.02 -6.90 10.30
CA LEU A 313 -1.15 -7.67 10.67
C LEU A 313 -1.00 -9.17 10.37
N ARG A 314 -0.38 -9.52 9.21
CA ARG A 314 -0.12 -10.92 8.87
C ARG A 314 0.93 -11.57 9.75
N ALA A 315 2.00 -10.86 10.05
CA ALA A 315 3.00 -11.36 10.98
C ALA A 315 2.37 -11.59 12.36
N GLY A 316 1.44 -10.73 12.77
CA GLY A 316 0.77 -10.79 14.08
C GLY A 316 1.63 -10.25 15.22
N ALA A 317 2.95 -10.30 15.06
CA ALA A 317 3.98 -9.78 15.94
C ALA A 317 5.00 -8.97 15.15
N ASP A 318 5.98 -8.37 15.79
CA ASP A 318 7.08 -7.69 15.10
C ASP A 318 7.95 -8.71 14.34
N LEU A 319 8.17 -9.87 14.96
CA LEU A 319 8.90 -11.02 14.42
C LEU A 319 8.07 -12.29 14.68
N ARG A 320 7.91 -13.14 13.68
CA ARG A 320 7.22 -14.42 13.78
C ARG A 320 8.04 -15.50 13.10
N VAL A 321 8.18 -16.64 13.78
CA VAL A 321 8.81 -17.85 13.24
C VAL A 321 7.80 -18.99 13.29
N ASP A 322 7.50 -19.59 12.14
CA ASP A 322 6.68 -20.78 12.05
C ASP A 322 7.58 -22.01 12.14
N LEU A 323 7.27 -22.87 13.11
CA LEU A 323 8.09 -24.04 13.45
C LEU A 323 7.58 -25.34 12.83
N GLU A 324 6.39 -25.32 12.24
CA GLU A 324 5.73 -26.52 11.73
C GLU A 324 6.69 -27.43 10.92
N PRO A 325 6.73 -28.75 11.16
CA PRO A 325 5.84 -29.53 12.04
C PRO A 325 6.27 -29.58 13.52
N ALA A 326 7.29 -28.87 13.96
CA ALA A 326 7.74 -28.84 15.35
C ALA A 326 6.86 -27.94 16.23
N ALA A 327 6.80 -28.22 17.54
CA ALA A 327 6.10 -27.41 18.52
C ALA A 327 6.99 -26.25 19.04
N ALA A 328 6.35 -25.15 19.45
CA ALA A 328 7.01 -24.05 20.17
C ALA A 328 7.16 -24.41 21.66
N THR A 329 8.13 -25.25 21.97
CA THR A 329 8.42 -25.67 23.33
C THR A 329 8.98 -24.51 24.17
N SER A 330 8.91 -24.65 25.51
CA SER A 330 9.47 -23.66 26.45
C SER A 330 10.96 -23.38 26.21
N ALA A 331 11.75 -24.35 25.81
CA ALA A 331 13.16 -24.18 25.45
C ALA A 331 13.30 -23.25 24.21
N ILE A 332 12.56 -23.54 23.12
CA ILE A 332 12.59 -22.75 21.90
C ILE A 332 12.14 -21.30 22.13
N VAL A 333 11.08 -21.11 22.92
CA VAL A 333 10.60 -19.76 23.25
C VAL A 333 11.61 -18.99 24.12
N THR A 334 12.28 -19.68 25.06
CA THR A 334 13.34 -19.10 25.87
C THR A 334 14.56 -18.72 25.04
N ASP A 335 14.98 -19.59 24.10
CA ASP A 335 16.05 -19.28 23.16
C ASP A 335 15.72 -18.05 22.32
N ALA A 336 14.49 -17.97 21.78
CA ALA A 336 14.01 -16.81 21.03
C ALA A 336 14.01 -15.53 21.88
N ALA A 337 13.58 -15.59 23.14
CA ALA A 337 13.57 -14.46 24.06
C ALA A 337 14.99 -13.98 24.46
N SER A 338 16.01 -14.85 24.32
CA SER A 338 17.39 -14.53 24.65
C SER A 338 18.16 -13.84 23.52
N VAL A 339 17.59 -13.73 22.34
CA VAL A 339 18.24 -13.15 21.15
C VAL A 339 18.36 -11.63 21.31
N ASP A 340 19.53 -11.09 21.00
CA ASP A 340 19.78 -9.65 21.03
C ASP A 340 18.82 -8.89 20.10
N GLY A 341 18.07 -7.92 20.66
CA GLY A 341 17.08 -7.13 19.93
C GLY A 341 15.66 -7.69 19.99
N VAL A 342 15.44 -8.80 20.66
CA VAL A 342 14.13 -9.32 21.07
C VAL A 342 13.83 -8.84 22.50
N ASP A 343 12.71 -8.18 22.70
CA ASP A 343 12.27 -7.66 23.98
C ASP A 343 11.39 -8.66 24.77
N ALA A 344 10.61 -9.46 24.06
CA ALA A 344 9.77 -10.52 24.59
C ALA A 344 9.45 -11.54 23.49
N ALA A 345 9.24 -12.81 23.89
CA ALA A 345 8.80 -13.88 23.00
C ALA A 345 7.71 -14.71 23.70
N ALA A 346 6.77 -15.23 22.91
CA ALA A 346 5.68 -16.08 23.38
C ALA A 346 5.34 -17.15 22.36
N PRO A 347 4.80 -18.32 22.78
CA PRO A 347 4.23 -19.28 21.85
C PRO A 347 2.94 -18.73 21.24
N ALA A 348 2.66 -19.10 20.00
CA ALA A 348 1.41 -18.80 19.35
C ALA A 348 0.87 -20.04 18.62
N LEU A 349 -0.41 -20.30 18.78
CA LEU A 349 -1.12 -21.31 18.04
C LEU A 349 -1.76 -20.66 16.82
N VAL A 350 -1.42 -21.11 15.63
CA VAL A 350 -2.00 -20.64 14.38
C VAL A 350 -2.44 -21.84 13.56
N VAL A 351 -3.71 -22.20 13.64
CA VAL A 351 -4.22 -23.43 13.03
C VAL A 351 -5.45 -23.17 12.18
N PRO A 352 -5.63 -23.91 11.07
CA PRO A 352 -6.86 -23.86 10.31
C PRO A 352 -8.01 -24.56 11.09
N ILE A 353 -9.18 -23.95 11.04
CA ILE A 353 -10.42 -24.48 11.62
C ILE A 353 -11.53 -24.50 10.58
N GLU A 354 -12.50 -25.38 10.78
CA GLU A 354 -13.68 -25.54 9.95
C GLU A 354 -14.93 -25.17 10.76
N ILE A 355 -15.72 -24.24 10.26
CA ILE A 355 -16.98 -23.77 10.83
C ILE A 355 -18.07 -24.09 9.80
N GLY A 356 -18.76 -25.20 9.99
CA GLY A 356 -19.67 -25.72 8.98
C GLY A 356 -18.98 -26.02 7.66
N SER A 357 -19.23 -25.20 6.63
CA SER A 357 -18.56 -25.26 5.32
C SER A 357 -17.53 -24.14 5.10
N THR A 358 -17.26 -23.33 6.12
CA THR A 358 -16.34 -22.18 6.03
C THR A 358 -15.01 -22.55 6.70
N ASN A 359 -13.91 -22.36 5.96
CA ASN A 359 -12.57 -22.48 6.52
C ASN A 359 -12.14 -21.11 7.08
N ALA A 360 -11.63 -21.11 8.30
CA ALA A 360 -11.11 -19.96 9.00
C ALA A 360 -9.78 -20.32 9.69
N GLN A 361 -9.10 -19.34 10.27
CA GLN A 361 -7.91 -19.54 11.08
C GLN A 361 -8.22 -19.23 12.55
N LEU A 362 -7.79 -20.10 13.45
CA LEU A 362 -7.75 -19.83 14.89
C LEU A 362 -6.35 -19.42 15.27
N ILE A 363 -6.24 -18.26 15.89
CA ILE A 363 -5.00 -17.71 16.43
C ILE A 363 -5.18 -17.63 17.96
N ALA A 364 -4.24 -18.20 18.68
CA ALA A 364 -4.25 -18.10 20.15
C ALA A 364 -2.85 -17.76 20.67
N VAL A 365 -2.81 -16.80 21.62
CA VAL A 365 -1.59 -16.27 22.24
C VAL A 365 -1.85 -16.18 23.74
N PRO A 366 -0.84 -16.38 24.62
CA PRO A 366 -1.02 -16.22 26.06
C PRO A 366 -1.57 -14.84 26.40
N THR A 367 -2.55 -14.76 27.29
CA THR A 367 -3.22 -13.50 27.65
C THR A 367 -2.25 -12.42 28.10
N GLU A 368 -1.25 -12.78 28.91
CA GLU A 368 -0.21 -11.85 29.38
C GLU A 368 0.67 -11.29 28.24
N ALA A 369 0.85 -12.08 27.16
CA ALA A 369 1.66 -11.71 26.02
C ALA A 369 0.92 -10.82 25.00
N ILE A 370 -0.42 -10.73 25.03
CA ILE A 370 -1.21 -9.92 24.09
C ILE A 370 -0.72 -8.46 24.08
N GLY A 371 -0.49 -7.89 25.25
CA GLY A 371 -0.07 -6.48 25.38
C GLY A 371 1.35 -6.19 24.90
N THR A 372 2.22 -7.18 24.88
CA THR A 372 3.66 -7.03 24.61
C THR A 372 4.04 -7.55 23.21
N VAL A 373 3.61 -8.75 22.85
CA VAL A 373 4.06 -9.46 21.63
C VAL A 373 3.17 -9.18 20.43
N VAL A 374 1.86 -9.00 20.62
CA VAL A 374 0.95 -8.75 19.49
C VAL A 374 1.22 -7.39 18.86
N SER A 375 1.35 -7.34 17.53
CA SER A 375 1.57 -6.10 16.79
C SER A 375 0.31 -5.23 16.75
N ALA A 376 0.48 -3.92 16.94
CA ALA A 376 -0.62 -2.95 16.78
C ALA A 376 -0.98 -2.67 15.30
N ALA A 377 -0.20 -3.14 14.34
CA ALA A 377 -0.43 -3.01 12.89
C ALA A 377 -0.90 -1.59 12.48
N GLY A 378 -0.10 -0.56 12.77
CA GLY A 378 -0.44 0.83 12.44
C GLY A 378 -1.61 1.42 13.23
N GLY A 379 -2.06 0.76 14.31
CA GLY A 379 -3.22 1.15 15.11
C GLY A 379 -4.53 0.50 14.67
N ILE A 380 -4.50 -0.45 13.76
CA ILE A 380 -5.67 -1.25 13.36
C ILE A 380 -6.07 -2.19 14.48
N VAL A 381 -5.08 -2.76 15.21
CA VAL A 381 -5.29 -3.63 16.35
C VAL A 381 -5.15 -2.82 17.64
N ASP A 382 -6.24 -2.71 18.40
CA ASP A 382 -6.20 -2.22 19.78
C ASP A 382 -5.92 -3.39 20.73
N ARG A 383 -4.63 -3.54 21.10
CA ARG A 383 -4.15 -4.61 21.98
C ARG A 383 -4.85 -4.64 23.34
N ARG A 384 -5.23 -3.48 23.89
CA ARG A 384 -5.91 -3.40 25.20
C ARG A 384 -7.36 -3.85 25.07
N ALA A 385 -8.06 -3.39 24.04
CA ALA A 385 -9.42 -3.84 23.76
C ALA A 385 -9.43 -5.36 23.48
N LEU A 386 -8.47 -5.86 22.71
CA LEU A 386 -8.34 -7.29 22.41
C LEU A 386 -8.13 -8.12 23.68
N ALA A 387 -7.20 -7.71 24.56
CA ALA A 387 -6.96 -8.39 25.84
C ALA A 387 -8.20 -8.37 26.75
N SER A 388 -8.86 -7.20 26.89
CA SER A 388 -10.05 -7.10 27.74
C SER A 388 -11.27 -7.85 27.19
N ALA A 389 -11.38 -8.01 25.86
CA ALA A 389 -12.48 -8.76 25.23
C ALA A 389 -12.39 -10.25 25.53
N VAL A 390 -11.19 -10.81 25.64
CA VAL A 390 -10.97 -12.25 25.89
C VAL A 390 -10.88 -12.58 27.37
N GLU A 391 -10.87 -11.60 28.26
CA GLU A 391 -10.92 -11.84 29.72
C GLU A 391 -12.23 -12.59 30.08
N PRO A 392 -12.16 -13.61 30.96
CA PRO A 392 -13.32 -14.35 31.39
C PRO A 392 -14.38 -13.46 32.07
N VAL A 393 -15.64 -13.62 31.69
CA VAL A 393 -16.78 -12.95 32.34
C VAL A 393 -17.83 -14.00 32.63
N GLY A 394 -18.42 -14.01 33.77
CA GLY A 394 -19.33 -15.01 34.34
C GLY A 394 -20.01 -15.98 33.34
N GLY A 395 -19.76 -17.27 33.50
CA GLY A 395 -20.28 -18.34 32.62
C GLY A 395 -19.38 -18.73 31.44
N SER A 396 -18.28 -17.99 31.13
CA SER A 396 -17.29 -18.41 30.13
C SER A 396 -16.15 -19.20 30.77
N ALA A 397 -15.42 -19.97 29.97
CA ALA A 397 -14.20 -20.65 30.42
C ALA A 397 -13.15 -19.63 30.89
N ALA A 398 -12.48 -19.97 31.95
CA ALA A 398 -11.35 -19.22 32.54
C ALA A 398 -10.16 -20.16 32.73
N ALA A 399 -8.98 -19.63 32.84
CA ALA A 399 -7.80 -20.32 33.33
C ALA A 399 -7.00 -19.34 34.20
N ASP A 400 -6.74 -19.74 35.45
CA ASP A 400 -5.91 -18.99 36.40
C ASP A 400 -4.79 -19.91 36.90
N PRO A 401 -3.73 -20.14 36.12
CA PRO A 401 -2.65 -21.06 36.46
C PRO A 401 -1.96 -20.67 37.78
N ILE A 402 -1.87 -21.64 38.71
CA ILE A 402 -1.31 -21.40 40.05
C ILE A 402 0.23 -21.39 39.99
N SER A 403 0.84 -20.39 40.57
CA SER A 403 2.31 -20.30 40.70
C SER A 403 2.90 -21.42 41.53
N LEU A 404 3.95 -22.05 41.01
CA LEU A 404 4.72 -23.11 41.71
C LEU A 404 5.85 -22.54 42.57
N GLY A 405 5.96 -21.21 42.59
CA GLY A 405 7.02 -20.49 43.28
C GLY A 405 8.24 -20.17 42.44
N PRO A 406 8.93 -19.06 42.68
CA PRO A 406 10.02 -18.58 41.84
C PRO A 406 11.28 -19.46 41.83
N ALA A 407 11.44 -20.32 42.85
CA ALA A 407 12.58 -21.20 42.99
C ALA A 407 12.25 -22.68 42.69
N ALA A 408 11.05 -22.96 42.23
CA ALA A 408 10.62 -24.32 41.91
C ALA A 408 11.43 -24.88 40.74
N THR A 409 11.93 -26.11 40.90
CA THR A 409 12.72 -26.83 39.86
C THR A 409 11.97 -28.03 39.28
N GLY A 410 10.81 -28.32 39.81
CA GLY A 410 9.95 -29.44 39.42
C GLY A 410 8.63 -29.40 40.20
N LEU A 411 7.82 -30.41 39.95
CA LEU A 411 6.53 -30.63 40.65
C LEU A 411 6.53 -31.97 41.31
N ARG A 412 6.03 -32.04 42.55
CA ARG A 412 5.71 -33.27 43.25
C ARG A 412 4.23 -33.31 43.56
N ALA A 413 3.59 -34.43 43.37
CA ALA A 413 2.20 -34.63 43.69
C ALA A 413 2.02 -35.96 44.42
N THR A 414 1.07 -35.96 45.38
CA THR A 414 0.65 -37.16 46.07
C THR A 414 -0.84 -37.40 45.81
N ALA A 415 -1.19 -38.61 45.39
CA ALA A 415 -2.55 -39.00 45.17
C ALA A 415 -2.90 -40.28 45.91
N SER A 416 -4.12 -40.38 46.41
CA SER A 416 -4.71 -41.59 46.97
C SER A 416 -5.41 -42.31 45.82
N ILE A 417 -5.18 -43.61 45.71
CA ILE A 417 -5.72 -44.47 44.65
C ILE A 417 -6.52 -45.58 45.30
N ASP A 418 -7.83 -45.62 45.03
CA ASP A 418 -8.68 -46.78 45.34
C ASP A 418 -8.91 -47.62 44.10
N ALA A 419 -8.35 -48.77 44.07
CA ALA A 419 -8.39 -49.66 42.91
C ALA A 419 -8.78 -51.08 43.29
N SER A 420 -9.61 -51.72 42.51
CA SER A 420 -10.08 -53.07 42.71
C SER A 420 -8.93 -54.13 42.79
N ARG A 421 -7.70 -53.76 42.36
CA ARG A 421 -6.51 -54.62 42.34
C ARG A 421 -5.25 -53.78 42.53
N ALA A 422 -4.30 -54.22 43.31
CA ALA A 422 -3.04 -53.50 43.57
C ALA A 422 -2.22 -53.23 42.30
N ASN A 423 -2.17 -54.17 41.34
CA ASN A 423 -1.43 -54.00 40.08
C ASN A 423 -2.02 -52.92 39.18
N VAL A 424 -3.26 -52.50 39.42
CA VAL A 424 -3.92 -51.41 38.70
C VAL A 424 -3.48 -50.07 39.28
N ALA A 425 -3.40 -49.97 40.64
CA ALA A 425 -2.89 -48.79 41.31
C ALA A 425 -1.47 -48.40 40.86
N GLU A 426 -0.59 -49.42 40.69
CA GLU A 426 0.78 -49.21 40.20
C GLU A 426 0.85 -48.70 38.72
N SER A 427 -0.25 -48.87 37.96
CA SER A 427 -0.31 -48.45 36.58
C SER A 427 -0.88 -47.06 36.34
N VAL A 428 -1.35 -46.43 37.39
CA VAL A 428 -1.85 -45.01 37.32
C VAL A 428 -0.68 -44.06 37.02
N VAL A 429 -0.89 -43.22 36.04
CA VAL A 429 0.08 -42.17 35.63
C VAL A 429 -0.55 -40.81 35.91
N LEU A 430 0.16 -39.97 36.66
CA LEU A 430 -0.17 -38.57 36.79
C LEU A 430 0.62 -37.76 35.78
N THR A 431 -0.06 -36.84 35.10
CA THR A 431 0.56 -35.91 34.17
C THR A 431 0.17 -34.50 34.54
N ALA A 432 1.12 -33.59 34.65
CA ALA A 432 0.88 -32.19 34.90
C ALA A 432 1.10 -31.37 33.65
N THR A 433 0.19 -30.46 33.35
CA THR A 433 0.40 -29.41 32.35
C THR A 433 0.83 -28.16 33.06
N VAL A 434 2.03 -27.68 32.77
CA VAL A 434 2.63 -26.47 33.36
C VAL A 434 2.94 -25.43 32.29
N LEU A 435 2.90 -24.17 32.67
CA LEU A 435 3.25 -23.02 31.82
C LEU A 435 4.51 -22.35 32.38
N ASP A 436 5.44 -21.99 31.52
CA ASP A 436 6.57 -21.15 31.88
C ASP A 436 6.17 -19.65 31.95
N ALA A 437 7.11 -18.77 32.28
CA ALA A 437 6.86 -17.33 32.36
C ALA A 437 6.50 -16.69 31.01
N ASN A 438 6.86 -17.29 29.91
CA ASN A 438 6.53 -16.84 28.55
C ASN A 438 5.17 -17.39 28.05
N GLY A 439 4.50 -18.24 28.87
CA GLY A 439 3.25 -18.88 28.51
C GLY A 439 3.39 -20.14 27.67
N ALA A 440 4.60 -20.68 27.51
CA ALA A 440 4.79 -21.94 26.82
C ALA A 440 4.38 -23.12 27.70
N SER A 441 3.49 -23.99 27.18
CA SER A 441 3.02 -25.16 27.90
C SER A 441 3.97 -26.35 27.78
N ALA A 442 4.07 -27.11 28.86
CA ALA A 442 4.81 -28.37 28.91
C ALA A 442 4.02 -29.45 29.64
N SER A 443 3.98 -30.63 29.07
CA SER A 443 3.34 -31.81 29.68
C SER A 443 4.38 -32.63 30.44
N LEU A 444 4.24 -32.74 31.76
CA LEU A 444 5.14 -33.42 32.65
C LEU A 444 4.52 -34.75 33.12
N ARG A 445 5.08 -35.84 32.72
CA ARG A 445 4.76 -37.15 33.29
C ARG A 445 5.48 -37.28 34.63
N LEU A 446 4.72 -37.37 35.71
CA LEU A 446 5.28 -37.56 37.04
C LEU A 446 5.69 -39.04 37.25
N GLU A 447 6.91 -39.26 37.68
CA GLU A 447 7.45 -40.60 37.97
C GLU A 447 7.35 -40.88 39.50
N GLY A 448 6.75 -42.01 39.82
CA GLY A 448 6.59 -42.43 41.21
C GLY A 448 6.17 -43.88 41.33
N ALA A 449 6.06 -44.33 42.54
CA ALA A 449 5.58 -45.66 42.87
C ALA A 449 4.37 -45.59 43.84
N ALA A 450 3.37 -46.39 43.54
CA ALA A 450 2.24 -46.52 44.43
C ALA A 450 2.62 -47.49 45.63
N VAL A 451 2.25 -47.10 46.81
CA VAL A 451 2.50 -47.84 48.03
C VAL A 451 1.14 -48.18 48.69
N ASP A 452 0.90 -49.51 48.81
CA ASP A 452 -0.31 -50.01 49.45
C ASP A 452 -0.46 -49.53 50.90
N GLN A 453 -1.66 -49.11 51.27
CA GLN A 453 -2.05 -48.68 52.59
C GLN A 453 -2.85 -49.73 53.30
N PRO A 454 -2.86 -49.78 54.67
CA PRO A 454 -3.60 -50.77 55.46
C PRO A 454 -5.12 -50.71 55.27
N ASP A 455 -5.66 -49.63 54.81
CA ASP A 455 -7.08 -49.40 54.55
C ASP A 455 -7.58 -49.94 53.19
N GLY A 456 -6.65 -50.48 52.39
CA GLY A 456 -6.95 -51.00 51.05
C GLY A 456 -6.76 -50.04 49.89
N THR A 457 -6.40 -48.81 50.17
CA THR A 457 -6.00 -47.81 49.14
C THR A 457 -4.50 -47.88 48.87
N ALA A 458 -4.04 -47.22 47.81
CA ALA A 458 -2.61 -47.02 47.57
C ALA A 458 -2.31 -45.54 47.51
N THR A 459 -1.15 -45.13 48.04
CA THR A 459 -0.66 -43.75 47.93
C THR A 459 0.40 -43.70 46.86
N LEU A 460 0.17 -42.90 45.83
CA LEU A 460 1.15 -42.60 44.77
C LEU A 460 1.83 -41.26 45.06
N ALA A 461 3.11 -41.27 45.36
CA ALA A 461 3.93 -40.07 45.42
C ALA A 461 4.80 -40.01 44.15
N ALA A 462 4.57 -39.02 43.33
CA ALA A 462 5.23 -38.89 42.03
C ALA A 462 5.80 -37.48 41.83
N GLU A 463 6.91 -37.36 41.14
CA GLU A 463 7.59 -36.11 40.88
C GLU A 463 8.15 -36.04 39.45
N ALA A 464 8.33 -34.81 38.96
CA ALA A 464 9.01 -34.52 37.70
C ALA A 464 9.78 -33.21 37.81
N SER A 465 10.92 -33.12 37.14
CA SER A 465 11.67 -31.87 36.96
C SER A 465 11.10 -31.08 35.78
N PHE A 466 11.13 -29.76 35.83
CA PHE A 466 10.74 -28.92 34.72
C PHE A 466 11.71 -29.06 33.54
N PRO A 467 11.22 -28.96 32.30
CA PRO A 467 12.10 -28.88 31.14
C PRO A 467 12.82 -27.51 31.13
N GLU A 468 13.68 -27.32 30.15
CA GLU A 468 14.32 -26.04 29.90
C GLU A 468 13.26 -24.99 29.55
N GLY A 469 13.28 -23.84 30.27
CA GLY A 469 12.27 -22.80 30.13
C GLY A 469 12.50 -21.66 31.12
N THR A 470 11.67 -20.62 31.06
CA THR A 470 11.80 -19.41 31.89
C THR A 470 10.92 -19.51 33.13
N ALA A 471 11.53 -19.40 34.34
CA ALA A 471 10.78 -19.32 35.58
C ALA A 471 10.09 -17.94 35.74
N PRO A 472 9.00 -17.81 36.57
CA PRO A 472 8.36 -18.87 37.35
C PRO A 472 7.47 -19.79 36.56
N TRP A 473 7.39 -21.04 36.95
CA TRP A 473 6.46 -22.01 36.40
C TRP A 473 5.11 -21.95 37.12
N ARG A 474 4.05 -22.21 36.35
CA ARG A 474 2.67 -22.21 36.85
C ARG A 474 1.99 -23.52 36.49
N LEU A 475 1.14 -24.07 37.33
CA LEU A 475 0.38 -25.28 37.09
C LEU A 475 -0.98 -24.92 36.46
N LEU A 476 -1.25 -25.49 35.28
CA LEU A 476 -2.53 -25.33 34.56
C LEU A 476 -3.49 -26.48 34.88
N ALA A 477 -3.04 -27.73 34.83
CA ALA A 477 -3.87 -28.90 35.05
C ALA A 477 -3.09 -30.12 35.54
N MET A 478 -3.80 -31.00 36.23
CA MET A 478 -3.35 -32.34 36.58
C MET A 478 -4.30 -33.36 35.96
N THR A 479 -3.76 -34.32 35.23
CA THR A 479 -4.53 -35.44 34.65
C THR A 479 -4.07 -36.79 35.24
N ALA A 480 -5.00 -37.70 35.40
CA ALA A 480 -4.69 -39.08 35.74
C ALA A 480 -5.09 -39.99 34.55
N SER A 481 -4.29 -40.99 34.32
CA SER A 481 -4.55 -41.95 33.24
C SER A 481 -4.19 -43.38 33.64
N ILE A 482 -4.90 -44.33 33.03
CA ILE A 482 -4.57 -45.77 33.11
C ILE A 482 -4.33 -46.37 31.73
N PRO A 483 -3.41 -47.30 31.60
CA PRO A 483 -3.17 -48.00 30.32
C PRO A 483 -4.42 -48.75 29.84
N ALA A 484 -4.61 -48.79 28.53
CA ALA A 484 -5.76 -49.50 27.93
C ALA A 484 -5.88 -50.96 28.32
N SER A 485 -4.80 -51.62 28.74
CA SER A 485 -4.80 -52.98 29.27
C SER A 485 -5.57 -53.15 30.57
N PHE A 486 -5.82 -52.08 31.30
CA PHE A 486 -6.56 -52.02 32.56
C PHE A 486 -7.90 -51.33 32.45
N ALA A 487 -8.35 -51.03 31.24
CA ALA A 487 -9.62 -50.32 31.01
C ALA A 487 -10.88 -51.00 31.60
N ASN A 488 -10.82 -52.28 31.93
CA ASN A 488 -11.92 -53.01 32.61
C ASN A 488 -11.92 -52.87 34.16
N ALA A 489 -10.96 -52.14 34.70
CA ALA A 489 -10.90 -51.81 36.12
C ALA A 489 -11.50 -50.43 36.37
N THR A 490 -12.16 -50.24 37.47
CA THR A 490 -12.55 -48.93 37.98
C THR A 490 -11.52 -48.48 39.00
N VAL A 491 -10.99 -47.28 38.84
CA VAL A 491 -9.95 -46.71 39.70
C VAL A 491 -10.35 -45.29 40.07
N GLU A 492 -10.51 -45.07 41.37
CA GLU A 492 -10.68 -43.71 41.88
C GLU A 492 -9.30 -43.12 42.22
N VAL A 493 -9.03 -41.95 41.71
CA VAL A 493 -7.78 -41.22 41.97
C VAL A 493 -8.13 -39.89 42.62
N ALA A 494 -7.70 -39.65 43.84
CA ALA A 494 -7.90 -38.42 44.58
C ALA A 494 -6.57 -37.75 44.85
N LEU A 495 -6.42 -36.49 44.40
CA LEU A 495 -5.23 -35.68 44.65
C LEU A 495 -5.24 -35.28 46.14
N VAL A 496 -4.14 -35.53 46.85
CA VAL A 496 -3.98 -35.27 48.29
C VAL A 496 -3.17 -34.02 48.52
N SER A 497 -2.08 -33.82 47.75
CA SER A 497 -1.24 -32.64 47.81
C SER A 497 -0.46 -32.46 46.53
N ALA A 498 -0.07 -31.24 46.24
CA ALA A 498 0.94 -30.94 45.24
C ALA A 498 1.81 -29.77 45.72
N GLU A 499 3.09 -29.80 45.39
CA GLU A 499 4.05 -28.79 45.75
C GLU A 499 5.08 -28.56 44.64
N GLY A 500 5.53 -27.32 44.43
CA GLY A 500 6.73 -27.05 43.66
C GLY A 500 7.97 -27.57 44.38
N ILE A 501 8.84 -28.36 43.73
CA ILE A 501 10.10 -28.84 44.35
C ILE A 501 11.02 -27.63 44.61
N GLY A 502 11.21 -27.27 45.87
CA GLY A 502 11.91 -26.06 46.30
C GLY A 502 11.05 -24.77 46.17
N GLY A 503 9.77 -24.90 45.95
CA GLY A 503 8.80 -23.82 45.81
C GLY A 503 7.66 -23.90 46.83
N ASP A 504 6.46 -23.52 46.41
CA ASP A 504 5.29 -23.37 47.26
C ASP A 504 4.46 -24.67 47.31
N GLU A 505 3.80 -24.91 48.46
CA GLU A 505 2.78 -25.96 48.61
C GLU A 505 1.47 -25.44 48.01
N LEU A 506 0.82 -26.27 47.16
CA LEU A 506 -0.42 -25.92 46.48
C LEU A 506 -1.62 -26.52 47.25
N GLY A 507 -2.57 -25.67 47.59
CA GLY A 507 -3.85 -26.09 48.17
C GLY A 507 -4.82 -26.56 47.09
N ILE A 508 -4.44 -27.63 46.37
CA ILE A 508 -5.29 -28.22 45.29
C ILE A 508 -5.82 -29.57 45.75
N ASP A 509 -7.09 -29.82 45.48
CA ASP A 509 -7.80 -31.08 45.68
C ASP A 509 -8.63 -31.41 44.47
N GLY A 510 -8.98 -32.66 44.29
CA GLY A 510 -9.81 -33.17 43.23
C GLY A 510 -9.82 -34.68 43.19
N SER A 511 -10.90 -35.29 42.69
CA SER A 511 -10.97 -36.73 42.50
C SER A 511 -11.65 -37.09 41.21
N VAL A 512 -11.21 -38.19 40.59
CA VAL A 512 -11.80 -38.72 39.33
C VAL A 512 -11.87 -40.22 39.38
N VAL A 513 -12.83 -40.76 38.64
CA VAL A 513 -12.97 -42.21 38.47
C VAL A 513 -12.58 -42.61 37.05
N LEU A 514 -11.50 -43.34 36.93
CA LEU A 514 -11.00 -43.85 35.66
C LEU A 514 -11.60 -45.24 35.38
N ASP A 515 -12.14 -45.42 34.18
CA ASP A 515 -12.71 -46.69 33.73
C ASP A 515 -12.56 -46.86 32.19
N GLN A 516 -13.27 -47.82 31.62
CA GLN A 516 -13.23 -48.09 30.17
C GLN A 516 -13.75 -46.93 29.33
N SER A 517 -14.66 -46.12 29.84
CA SER A 517 -15.24 -44.99 29.11
C SER A 517 -14.36 -43.72 29.22
N ALA A 518 -13.58 -43.62 30.29
CA ALA A 518 -12.74 -42.49 30.66
C ALA A 518 -11.40 -42.97 31.26
N ALA A 519 -10.52 -43.48 30.39
CA ALA A 519 -9.21 -43.97 30.79
C ALA A 519 -8.20 -42.85 31.10
N GLU A 520 -8.50 -41.63 30.77
CA GLU A 520 -7.75 -40.41 31.08
C GLU A 520 -8.74 -39.31 31.45
N GLN A 521 -8.54 -38.63 32.55
CA GLN A 521 -9.38 -37.55 33.05
C GLN A 521 -8.54 -36.46 33.76
N VAL A 522 -9.07 -35.25 33.77
CA VAL A 522 -8.52 -34.13 34.50
C VAL A 522 -8.94 -34.28 35.98
N VAL A 523 -7.95 -34.42 36.83
CA VAL A 523 -8.17 -34.52 38.30
C VAL A 523 -8.30 -33.11 38.91
N TRP A 524 -7.58 -32.18 38.35
CA TRP A 524 -7.57 -30.78 38.78
C TRP A 524 -7.28 -29.85 37.61
N LEU A 525 -7.94 -28.71 37.55
CA LEU A 525 -7.78 -27.68 36.53
C LEU A 525 -7.80 -26.29 37.18
N ALA A 526 -7.00 -25.40 36.68
CA ALA A 526 -6.87 -24.02 37.16
C ALA A 526 -7.99 -23.11 36.60
N ASP A 527 -9.24 -23.43 36.83
CA ASP A 527 -10.39 -22.68 36.32
C ASP A 527 -11.30 -22.08 37.36
N GLY A 528 -10.99 -22.33 38.67
CA GLY A 528 -11.84 -21.87 39.77
C GLY A 528 -13.24 -22.47 39.78
N ALA A 529 -13.60 -23.37 38.91
CA ALA A 529 -14.80 -24.15 38.97
C ALA A 529 -14.57 -25.29 39.96
N GLU A 530 -15.23 -25.22 41.15
CA GLU A 530 -15.31 -26.37 42.06
C GLU A 530 -15.74 -27.58 41.24
N ALA A 531 -14.92 -28.62 41.16
CA ALA A 531 -15.31 -29.92 40.65
C ALA A 531 -16.59 -30.31 41.34
N GLY A 532 -17.72 -30.20 40.68
CA GLY A 532 -19.06 -30.34 41.29
C GLY A 532 -19.22 -31.70 41.90
N ASP A 533 -19.45 -31.71 43.19
CA ASP A 533 -19.83 -32.87 43.97
C ASP A 533 -21.05 -33.53 43.31
N GLY A 534 -20.82 -34.64 42.56
CA GLY A 534 -21.78 -35.68 42.16
C GLY A 534 -23.19 -35.25 41.74
N ALA A 535 -23.32 -34.57 40.62
CA ALA A 535 -24.59 -34.56 39.88
C ALA A 535 -24.49 -35.53 38.67
N GLU A 536 -24.92 -36.77 38.90
CA GLU A 536 -25.39 -37.66 37.85
C GLU A 536 -26.66 -37.02 37.24
N ASP A 537 -26.53 -36.13 36.28
CA ASP A 537 -27.47 -35.92 35.19
C ASP A 537 -27.06 -34.64 34.41
N ASP A 538 -26.93 -34.82 33.12
CA ASP A 538 -26.52 -33.84 32.09
C ASP A 538 -25.05 -33.36 32.25
N ALA A 539 -24.14 -34.05 31.54
CA ALA A 539 -22.82 -33.55 31.26
C ALA A 539 -22.98 -32.24 30.46
N ALA A 540 -23.17 -31.14 31.17
CA ALA A 540 -23.14 -29.82 30.55
C ALA A 540 -21.82 -29.68 29.82
N ASP A 541 -21.88 -29.33 28.54
CA ASP A 541 -20.67 -29.00 27.77
C ASP A 541 -19.81 -27.97 28.52
N PRO A 542 -18.49 -28.18 28.58
CA PRO A 542 -17.61 -27.22 29.26
C PRO A 542 -17.83 -25.80 28.69
N PRO A 543 -17.76 -24.79 29.56
CA PRO A 543 -18.04 -23.41 29.16
C PRO A 543 -17.18 -22.97 27.96
N ALA A 544 -17.77 -22.19 27.08
CA ALA A 544 -17.12 -21.76 25.87
C ALA A 544 -16.02 -20.70 26.15
N VAL A 545 -14.91 -20.81 25.46
CA VAL A 545 -13.79 -19.87 25.54
C VAL A 545 -14.15 -18.55 24.86
N ARG A 546 -13.96 -17.42 25.53
CA ARG A 546 -14.17 -16.10 24.93
C ARG A 546 -13.20 -15.85 23.78
N ALA A 547 -13.72 -15.44 22.62
CA ALA A 547 -12.91 -15.20 21.43
C ALA A 547 -13.39 -13.98 20.66
N VAL A 548 -12.48 -13.39 19.90
CA VAL A 548 -12.75 -12.23 19.03
C VAL A 548 -12.76 -12.69 17.58
N LEU A 549 -13.81 -12.34 16.84
CA LEU A 549 -13.97 -12.71 15.42
C LEU A 549 -13.62 -11.54 14.51
N SER A 550 -13.11 -11.85 13.31
CA SER A 550 -13.04 -10.84 12.25
C SER A 550 -14.45 -10.54 11.70
N THR A 551 -14.74 -9.27 11.38
CA THR A 551 -16.01 -8.82 10.77
C THR A 551 -16.36 -9.65 9.53
N ALA A 552 -15.37 -9.95 8.67
CA ALA A 552 -15.57 -10.76 7.48
C ALA A 552 -16.02 -12.19 7.78
N LEU A 553 -15.55 -12.78 8.89
CA LEU A 553 -16.00 -14.10 9.34
C LEU A 553 -17.41 -14.02 9.93
N ALA A 554 -17.64 -13.08 10.84
CA ALA A 554 -18.93 -12.87 11.50
C ALA A 554 -20.06 -12.65 10.47
N GLU A 555 -19.87 -11.78 9.49
CA GLU A 555 -20.83 -11.55 8.40
C GLU A 555 -21.06 -12.80 7.53
N ARG A 556 -20.01 -13.59 7.29
CA ARG A 556 -20.10 -14.77 6.43
C ARG A 556 -20.90 -15.92 7.04
N ILE A 557 -20.79 -16.09 8.37
CA ILE A 557 -21.47 -17.16 9.11
C ILE A 557 -22.73 -16.66 9.82
N GLY A 558 -22.93 -15.34 9.92
CA GLY A 558 -24.12 -14.71 10.49
C GLY A 558 -24.14 -14.75 12.02
N LEU A 559 -22.98 -14.59 12.69
CA LEU A 559 -22.87 -14.52 14.14
C LEU A 559 -22.76 -13.08 14.64
N GLU A 560 -23.30 -12.85 15.82
CA GLU A 560 -23.25 -11.60 16.59
C GLU A 560 -22.45 -11.80 17.90
N VAL A 561 -22.20 -10.72 18.61
CA VAL A 561 -21.57 -10.79 19.94
C VAL A 561 -22.50 -11.55 20.90
N ASP A 562 -21.93 -12.35 21.76
CA ASP A 562 -22.55 -13.28 22.71
C ASP A 562 -23.13 -14.57 22.07
N ASP A 563 -22.95 -14.77 20.77
CA ASP A 563 -23.28 -16.06 20.14
C ASP A 563 -22.19 -17.11 20.41
N GLU A 564 -22.61 -18.39 20.47
CA GLU A 564 -21.69 -19.51 20.60
C GLU A 564 -21.27 -20.05 19.23
N LEU A 565 -19.96 -20.27 19.03
CA LEU A 565 -19.33 -20.76 17.82
C LEU A 565 -18.78 -22.16 18.02
N GLU A 566 -19.42 -23.18 17.44
CA GLU A 566 -18.81 -24.50 17.33
C GLU A 566 -17.92 -24.61 16.11
N PHE A 567 -16.74 -25.22 16.28
CA PHE A 567 -15.76 -25.41 15.21
C PHE A 567 -15.08 -26.78 15.31
N ARG A 568 -14.34 -27.13 14.24
CA ARG A 568 -13.46 -28.30 14.20
C ARG A 568 -12.05 -27.89 13.84
N TYR A 569 -11.06 -28.49 14.49
CA TYR A 569 -9.68 -28.37 14.06
C TYR A 569 -9.50 -29.15 12.75
N ALA A 570 -9.05 -28.47 11.69
CA ALA A 570 -8.90 -29.08 10.37
C ALA A 570 -7.94 -30.29 10.42
N GLY A 571 -8.33 -31.38 9.77
CA GLY A 571 -7.52 -32.61 9.68
C GLY A 571 -7.51 -33.48 10.94
N THR A 572 -8.01 -33.05 12.09
CA THR A 572 -7.99 -33.85 13.34
C THR A 572 -9.36 -34.37 13.77
N GLY A 573 -10.43 -33.73 13.29
CA GLY A 573 -11.81 -34.05 13.70
C GLY A 573 -12.18 -33.64 15.12
N ARG A 574 -11.25 -33.03 15.89
CA ARG A 574 -11.49 -32.50 17.23
C ARG A 574 -12.44 -31.31 17.15
N ARG A 575 -13.32 -31.16 18.14
CA ARG A 575 -14.27 -30.06 18.22
C ARG A 575 -13.87 -29.10 19.33
N GLY A 576 -14.22 -27.84 19.14
CA GLY A 576 -14.14 -26.79 20.14
C GLY A 576 -15.38 -25.90 20.10
N ALA A 577 -15.61 -25.16 21.19
CA ALA A 577 -16.63 -24.13 21.26
C ALA A 577 -15.99 -22.81 21.76
N LEU A 578 -16.43 -21.72 21.17
CA LEU A 578 -15.98 -20.37 21.50
C LEU A 578 -17.22 -19.48 21.69
N LEU A 579 -17.13 -18.53 22.62
CA LEU A 579 -18.14 -17.49 22.80
C LEU A 579 -17.64 -16.21 22.10
N VAL A 580 -18.42 -15.65 21.21
CA VAL A 580 -18.07 -14.41 20.51
C VAL A 580 -18.09 -13.24 21.48
N ALA A 581 -16.93 -12.80 21.89
CA ALA A 581 -16.78 -11.71 22.86
C ALA A 581 -16.78 -10.32 22.21
N ASP A 582 -16.23 -10.22 21.00
CA ASP A 582 -16.18 -8.97 20.22
C ASP A 582 -15.96 -9.30 18.74
N ILE A 583 -16.27 -8.33 17.87
CA ILE A 583 -16.07 -8.43 16.41
C ILE A 583 -15.21 -7.26 15.96
N VAL A 584 -14.03 -7.55 15.39
CA VAL A 584 -13.03 -6.58 14.95
C VAL A 584 -12.81 -6.62 13.45
N ASP A 585 -12.35 -5.52 12.87
CA ASP A 585 -12.08 -5.45 11.42
C ASP A 585 -11.01 -6.43 10.97
N ALA A 586 -10.03 -6.73 11.82
CA ALA A 586 -8.92 -7.62 11.51
C ALA A 586 -8.35 -8.28 12.76
N VAL A 587 -7.99 -9.56 12.63
CA VAL A 587 -7.35 -10.38 13.67
C VAL A 587 -5.84 -10.46 13.35
N PRO A 588 -4.96 -10.16 14.34
CA PRO A 588 -3.51 -10.24 14.14
C PRO A 588 -3.06 -11.69 13.90
N GLY A 589 -2.06 -11.88 13.01
CA GLY A 589 -1.55 -13.20 12.63
C GLY A 589 -2.35 -13.93 11.57
N ALA A 590 -3.48 -13.37 11.14
CA ALA A 590 -4.34 -13.99 10.14
C ALA A 590 -3.76 -13.85 8.72
N ALA A 591 -3.58 -14.97 8.02
CA ALA A 591 -3.22 -14.97 6.61
C ALA A 591 -4.41 -14.61 5.70
N THR A 592 -5.63 -14.81 6.18
CA THR A 592 -6.88 -14.52 5.47
C THR A 592 -7.74 -13.57 6.29
N GLY A 593 -8.77 -12.97 5.67
CA GLY A 593 -9.72 -12.12 6.39
C GLY A 593 -10.69 -12.91 7.30
N LEU A 594 -10.65 -14.25 7.30
CA LEU A 594 -11.56 -15.12 8.08
C LEU A 594 -10.77 -15.71 9.25
N ALA A 595 -10.85 -15.08 10.42
CA ALA A 595 -10.05 -15.49 11.57
C ALA A 595 -10.75 -15.26 12.90
N VAL A 596 -10.29 -16.04 13.89
CA VAL A 596 -10.71 -16.01 15.29
C VAL A 596 -9.47 -15.85 16.15
N PHE A 597 -9.55 -15.03 17.19
CA PHE A 597 -8.51 -14.83 18.19
C PHE A 597 -8.99 -15.29 19.56
N ALA A 598 -8.18 -16.06 20.29
CA ALA A 598 -8.51 -16.59 21.60
C ALA A 598 -7.29 -16.57 22.54
N PRO A 599 -7.48 -16.60 23.87
CA PRO A 599 -6.39 -16.78 24.82
C PRO A 599 -5.92 -18.24 24.83
N LEU A 600 -4.58 -18.45 24.76
CA LEU A 600 -3.99 -19.78 24.55
C LEU A 600 -4.22 -20.70 25.75
N GLU A 601 -3.92 -20.26 26.96
CA GLU A 601 -4.03 -21.05 28.19
C GLU A 601 -5.49 -21.47 28.48
N VAL A 602 -6.46 -20.58 28.18
CA VAL A 602 -7.89 -20.88 28.35
C VAL A 602 -8.35 -21.91 27.32
N LEU A 603 -7.83 -21.79 26.07
CA LEU A 603 -8.11 -22.76 25.02
C LEU A 603 -7.51 -24.14 25.37
N GLU A 604 -6.30 -24.20 25.90
CA GLU A 604 -5.65 -25.44 26.35
C GLU A 604 -6.41 -26.07 27.53
N ALA A 605 -6.84 -25.28 28.52
CA ALA A 605 -7.69 -25.73 29.60
C ALA A 605 -9.00 -26.34 29.10
N SER A 606 -9.67 -25.66 28.15
CA SER A 606 -10.90 -26.17 27.53
C SER A 606 -10.69 -27.48 26.76
N MET A 607 -9.54 -27.68 26.10
CA MET A 607 -9.21 -28.94 25.44
C MET A 607 -9.07 -30.06 26.47
N LEU A 608 -8.37 -29.82 27.57
CA LEU A 608 -8.19 -30.79 28.64
C LEU A 608 -9.54 -31.16 29.28
N GLN A 609 -10.42 -30.19 29.58
CA GLN A 609 -11.77 -30.46 30.09
C GLN A 609 -12.62 -31.38 29.19
N ARG A 610 -12.45 -31.23 27.87
CA ARG A 610 -13.13 -32.08 26.89
C ARG A 610 -12.50 -33.47 26.73
N GLY A 611 -11.50 -33.81 27.54
CA GLY A 611 -10.75 -35.04 27.42
C GLY A 611 -9.95 -35.20 26.15
N THR A 612 -9.53 -34.09 25.57
CA THR A 612 -8.70 -34.06 24.38
C THR A 612 -7.26 -33.63 24.73
N SER A 613 -6.27 -34.15 24.03
CA SER A 613 -4.88 -33.68 24.15
C SER A 613 -4.77 -32.22 23.61
N ILE A 614 -3.87 -31.46 24.20
CA ILE A 614 -3.56 -30.11 23.75
C ILE A 614 -3.08 -30.11 22.31
N VAL A 615 -3.50 -29.11 21.52
CA VAL A 615 -2.90 -28.80 20.23
C VAL A 615 -1.73 -27.88 20.49
N GLU A 616 -0.52 -28.39 20.32
CA GLU A 616 0.69 -27.64 20.62
C GLU A 616 0.86 -26.42 19.71
N PRO A 617 1.27 -25.25 20.24
CA PRO A 617 1.61 -24.09 19.44
C PRO A 617 2.77 -24.41 18.47
N THR A 618 2.65 -23.94 17.23
CA THR A 618 3.65 -24.17 16.17
C THR A 618 4.35 -22.92 15.68
N SER A 619 4.12 -21.79 16.35
CA SER A 619 4.75 -20.51 16.03
C SER A 619 5.33 -19.86 17.27
N VAL A 620 6.44 -19.14 17.11
CA VAL A 620 6.97 -18.21 18.11
C VAL A 620 6.74 -16.79 17.61
N TRP A 621 6.07 -15.99 18.43
CA TRP A 621 5.86 -14.57 18.21
C TRP A 621 6.77 -13.77 19.13
N ALA A 622 7.48 -12.78 18.59
CA ALA A 622 8.39 -11.95 19.35
C ALA A 622 8.16 -10.46 19.09
N ALA A 623 8.26 -9.68 20.14
CA ALA A 623 8.36 -8.23 20.07
C ALA A 623 9.84 -7.85 20.01
N GLY A 624 10.22 -6.93 19.12
CA GLY A 624 11.61 -6.51 19.01
C GLY A 624 11.90 -5.70 17.76
N ALA A 625 13.18 -5.37 17.59
CA ALA A 625 13.62 -4.65 16.42
C ALA A 625 13.55 -5.52 15.13
N PRO A 626 13.04 -4.99 14.01
CA PRO A 626 13.04 -5.75 12.75
C PRO A 626 14.41 -6.24 12.30
N SER A 627 15.51 -5.63 12.78
CA SER A 627 16.87 -6.04 12.48
C SER A 627 17.36 -7.26 13.27
N ALA A 628 16.55 -7.79 14.16
CA ALA A 628 16.84 -9.04 14.90
C ALA A 628 16.43 -10.30 14.10
N ASP A 629 15.86 -10.14 12.92
CA ASP A 629 15.37 -11.22 12.07
C ASP A 629 16.44 -12.25 11.70
N GLU A 630 17.64 -11.81 11.31
CA GLU A 630 18.77 -12.68 10.99
C GLU A 630 19.28 -13.45 12.24
N ALA A 631 19.38 -12.76 13.38
CA ALA A 631 19.83 -13.38 14.61
C ALA A 631 18.80 -14.39 15.15
N LEU A 632 17.50 -14.06 15.06
CA LEU A 632 16.41 -14.94 15.46
C LEU A 632 16.31 -16.17 14.54
N SER A 633 16.48 -15.98 13.24
CA SER A 633 16.56 -17.08 12.27
C SER A 633 17.68 -18.05 12.61
N ALA A 634 18.88 -17.53 12.86
CA ALA A 634 20.05 -18.33 13.21
C ALA A 634 19.88 -19.08 14.56
N ALA A 635 19.20 -18.48 15.53
CA ALA A 635 18.90 -19.13 16.82
C ALA A 635 17.87 -20.27 16.70
N LEU A 636 17.02 -20.22 15.66
CA LEU A 636 15.94 -21.18 15.45
C LEU A 636 16.14 -22.04 14.17
N ASP A 637 17.34 -22.58 14.02
CA ASP A 637 17.70 -23.54 12.93
C ASP A 637 17.54 -22.96 11.50
N ASP A 638 17.91 -21.70 11.29
CA ASP A 638 17.80 -20.96 10.03
C ASP A 638 16.38 -20.93 9.45
N ARG A 639 15.37 -20.91 10.31
CA ARG A 639 13.97 -20.81 9.89
C ARG A 639 13.62 -19.41 9.39
N PRO A 640 12.70 -19.30 8.42
CA PRO A 640 12.26 -18.01 7.91
C PRO A 640 11.54 -17.19 9.00
N VAL A 641 11.91 -15.93 9.14
CA VAL A 641 11.31 -14.97 10.05
C VAL A 641 10.37 -14.05 9.25
N ALA A 642 9.09 -14.13 9.53
CA ALA A 642 8.12 -13.16 9.03
C ALA A 642 8.20 -11.88 9.88
N THR A 643 8.36 -10.74 9.22
CA THR A 643 8.45 -9.43 9.87
C THR A 643 7.30 -8.51 9.42
N SER A 644 7.19 -7.36 10.06
CA SER A 644 6.31 -6.28 9.61
C SER A 644 6.78 -5.60 8.30
N ALA A 645 7.92 -6.03 7.75
CA ALA A 645 8.42 -5.52 6.48
C ALA A 645 7.62 -6.04 5.28
N PRO A 646 7.46 -5.23 4.22
CA PRO A 646 6.81 -5.67 3.00
C PRO A 646 7.54 -6.85 2.35
N GLY A 647 6.81 -7.88 1.93
CA GLY A 647 7.37 -9.00 1.19
C GLY A 647 7.95 -8.59 -0.19
N VAL A 648 8.65 -9.50 -0.85
CA VAL A 648 9.35 -9.27 -2.14
C VAL A 648 8.41 -8.72 -3.21
N ALA A 649 7.23 -9.30 -3.39
CA ALA A 649 6.23 -8.84 -4.36
C ALA A 649 5.79 -7.38 -4.10
N ALA A 650 5.51 -7.06 -2.83
CA ALA A 650 5.13 -5.70 -2.44
C ALA A 650 6.28 -4.71 -2.63
N THR A 651 7.52 -5.10 -2.36
CA THR A 651 8.72 -4.27 -2.60
C THR A 651 8.88 -3.92 -4.09
N ILE A 652 8.63 -4.86 -5.00
CA ILE A 652 8.63 -4.62 -6.46
C ILE A 652 7.56 -3.59 -6.82
N VAL A 653 6.33 -3.76 -6.33
CA VAL A 653 5.22 -2.82 -6.57
C VAL A 653 5.50 -1.45 -5.95
N GLY A 654 6.21 -1.41 -4.82
CA GLY A 654 6.68 -0.17 -4.16
C GLY A 654 7.50 0.74 -5.06
N ALA A 655 8.14 0.20 -6.10
CA ALA A 655 8.84 1.01 -7.10
C ALA A 655 7.90 2.01 -7.82
N LEU A 656 6.60 1.73 -7.90
CA LEU A 656 5.60 2.65 -8.45
C LEU A 656 5.53 3.97 -7.67
N VAL A 657 5.78 3.94 -6.36
CA VAL A 657 5.81 5.15 -5.52
C VAL A 657 6.87 6.13 -6.05
N GLY A 658 8.11 5.65 -6.24
CA GLY A 658 9.17 6.45 -6.87
C GLY A 658 8.84 6.83 -8.30
N GLY A 659 8.23 5.92 -9.06
CA GLY A 659 7.77 6.14 -10.44
C GLY A 659 6.78 7.29 -10.57
N TRP A 660 5.79 7.40 -9.67
CA TRP A 660 4.84 8.51 -9.64
C TRP A 660 5.50 9.86 -9.38
N TRP A 661 6.52 9.91 -8.50
CA TRP A 661 7.26 11.14 -8.25
C TRP A 661 8.17 11.54 -9.42
N ILE A 662 8.83 10.58 -10.10
CA ILE A 662 9.60 10.82 -11.33
C ILE A 662 8.68 11.38 -12.43
N ALA A 663 7.53 10.76 -12.65
CA ALA A 663 6.53 11.20 -13.62
C ALA A 663 5.99 12.61 -13.29
N THR A 664 5.77 12.91 -12.00
CA THR A 664 5.34 14.22 -11.52
C THR A 664 6.40 15.28 -11.78
N ALA A 665 7.66 15.03 -11.47
CA ALA A 665 8.76 15.95 -11.74
C ALA A 665 8.88 16.27 -13.24
N GLY A 666 8.80 15.25 -14.09
CA GLY A 666 8.78 15.43 -15.54
C GLY A 666 7.58 16.26 -16.02
N SER A 667 6.38 15.98 -15.49
CA SER A 667 5.16 16.74 -15.83
C SER A 667 5.22 18.19 -15.38
N VAL A 668 5.84 18.49 -14.22
CA VAL A 668 6.08 19.86 -13.74
C VAL A 668 6.96 20.60 -14.75
N LEU A 669 8.09 20.01 -15.15
CA LEU A 669 8.99 20.64 -16.13
C LEU A 669 8.30 20.86 -17.48
N LEU A 670 7.56 19.87 -17.98
CA LEU A 670 6.81 19.97 -19.23
C LEU A 670 5.74 21.05 -19.18
N SER A 671 5.02 21.17 -18.06
CA SER A 671 3.99 22.19 -17.84
C SER A 671 4.60 23.60 -17.77
N LEU A 672 5.77 23.75 -17.17
CA LEU A 672 6.48 25.03 -17.15
C LEU A 672 6.93 25.44 -18.55
N VAL A 673 7.47 24.51 -19.35
CA VAL A 673 7.83 24.81 -20.75
C VAL A 673 6.60 25.17 -21.58
N ALA A 674 5.50 24.46 -21.40
CA ALA A 674 4.23 24.75 -22.09
C ALA A 674 3.65 26.11 -21.66
N ALA A 675 3.64 26.42 -20.36
CA ALA A 675 3.18 27.72 -19.84
C ALA A 675 4.04 28.88 -20.40
N PHE A 676 5.38 28.68 -20.45
CA PHE A 676 6.28 29.65 -21.08
C PHE A 676 5.95 29.84 -22.55
N ALA A 677 5.75 28.76 -23.30
CA ALA A 677 5.38 28.82 -24.71
C ALA A 677 4.07 29.59 -24.96
N ILE A 678 3.04 29.31 -24.13
CA ILE A 678 1.75 30.02 -24.21
C ILE A 678 1.91 31.51 -23.86
N ALA A 679 2.69 31.84 -22.84
CA ALA A 679 2.99 33.22 -22.50
C ALA A 679 3.69 33.97 -23.65
N GLN A 680 4.62 33.33 -24.36
CA GLN A 680 5.26 33.87 -25.58
C GLN A 680 4.24 34.08 -26.71
N THR A 681 3.31 33.15 -26.93
CA THR A 681 2.25 33.27 -27.94
C THR A 681 1.37 34.49 -27.69
N LEU A 682 0.94 34.64 -26.44
CA LEU A 682 0.11 35.77 -26.02
C LEU A 682 0.85 37.08 -26.18
N ALA A 683 2.16 37.14 -25.89
CA ALA A 683 2.99 38.31 -26.10
C ALA A 683 3.10 38.69 -27.58
N LEU A 684 3.29 37.72 -28.45
CA LEU A 684 3.37 37.96 -29.92
C LEU A 684 2.02 38.39 -30.50
N ALA A 685 0.93 37.70 -30.15
CA ALA A 685 -0.41 37.97 -30.69
C ALA A 685 -0.93 39.37 -30.28
N ARG A 686 -0.40 39.96 -29.22
CA ARG A 686 -0.91 41.21 -28.64
C ARG A 686 0.01 42.42 -28.83
N ARG A 687 1.06 42.33 -29.64
CA ARG A 687 1.98 43.45 -29.89
C ARG A 687 1.24 44.70 -30.40
N ARG A 688 0.29 44.54 -31.31
CA ARG A 688 -0.54 45.64 -31.84
C ARG A 688 -1.43 46.26 -30.78
N GLU A 689 -1.96 45.51 -29.84
CA GLU A 689 -2.82 46.03 -28.75
C GLU A 689 -2.02 46.96 -27.81
N LEU A 690 -0.70 46.73 -27.62
CA LEU A 690 0.14 47.57 -26.76
C LEU A 690 0.27 49.03 -27.29
N GLY A 691 0.42 49.19 -28.61
CA GLY A 691 0.41 50.49 -29.27
C GLY A 691 -0.91 51.25 -29.12
N VAL A 692 -2.03 50.58 -29.34
CA VAL A 692 -3.37 51.16 -29.18
C VAL A 692 -3.63 51.60 -27.73
N LEU A 693 -3.31 50.78 -26.74
CA LEU A 693 -3.49 51.11 -25.32
C LEU A 693 -2.59 52.29 -24.92
N ARG A 694 -1.39 52.42 -25.53
CA ARG A 694 -0.53 53.56 -25.28
C ARG A 694 -1.11 54.83 -25.89
N ALA A 695 -1.66 54.78 -27.10
CA ALA A 695 -2.36 55.87 -27.74
C ALA A 695 -3.57 56.33 -26.95
N LEU A 696 -4.22 55.41 -26.21
CA LEU A 696 -5.33 55.71 -25.26
C LEU A 696 -4.86 56.23 -23.91
N GLY A 697 -3.54 56.50 -23.74
CA GLY A 697 -2.99 57.06 -22.50
C GLY A 697 -2.73 56.07 -21.37
N VAL A 698 -2.82 54.74 -21.59
CA VAL A 698 -2.52 53.77 -20.55
C VAL A 698 -1.01 53.61 -20.36
N PRO A 699 -0.43 53.92 -19.17
CA PRO A 699 0.99 53.84 -18.96
C PRO A 699 1.52 52.41 -18.99
N HIS A 700 2.76 52.19 -19.46
CA HIS A 700 3.41 50.90 -19.61
C HIS A 700 3.39 50.03 -18.32
N ARG A 701 3.49 50.66 -17.14
CA ARG A 701 3.42 50.00 -15.85
C ARG A 701 2.04 49.39 -15.61
N ARG A 702 0.97 50.08 -15.98
CA ARG A 702 -0.43 49.62 -15.81
C ARG A 702 -0.74 48.52 -16.80
N GLN A 703 -0.26 48.59 -18.06
CA GLN A 703 -0.37 47.51 -19.04
C GLN A 703 0.33 46.24 -18.56
N ALA A 704 1.54 46.35 -18.01
CA ALA A 704 2.28 45.22 -17.44
C ALA A 704 1.58 44.58 -16.25
N ARG A 705 1.03 45.37 -15.30
CA ARG A 705 0.26 44.89 -14.14
C ARG A 705 -1.02 44.17 -14.55
N MET A 706 -1.73 44.66 -15.56
CA MET A 706 -2.95 44.04 -16.08
C MET A 706 -2.63 42.63 -16.66
N ARG A 707 -1.48 42.47 -17.37
CA ARG A 707 -1.03 41.22 -17.90
C ARG A 707 -0.56 40.25 -16.81
N ALA A 708 0.18 40.75 -15.83
CA ALA A 708 0.56 39.94 -14.68
C ALA A 708 -0.66 39.40 -13.96
N GLY A 709 -1.63 40.24 -13.64
CA GLY A 709 -2.88 39.87 -12.96
C GLY A 709 -3.69 38.84 -13.75
N GLU A 710 -3.79 38.99 -15.08
CA GLU A 710 -4.47 38.06 -15.96
C GLU A 710 -3.81 36.67 -15.92
N LEU A 711 -2.48 36.61 -16.12
CA LEU A 711 -1.76 35.33 -16.09
C LEU A 711 -1.77 34.69 -14.69
N SER A 712 -1.54 35.46 -13.64
CA SER A 712 -1.58 34.97 -12.27
C SER A 712 -2.95 34.43 -11.89
N ALA A 713 -4.04 35.09 -12.30
CA ALA A 713 -5.40 34.63 -12.04
C ALA A 713 -5.70 33.30 -12.75
N VAL A 714 -5.30 33.17 -14.02
CA VAL A 714 -5.51 31.93 -14.80
C VAL A 714 -4.69 30.79 -14.21
N LEU A 715 -3.39 31.00 -13.98
CA LEU A 715 -2.48 29.97 -13.47
C LEU A 715 -2.82 29.59 -12.02
N GLY A 716 -3.14 30.58 -11.16
CA GLY A 716 -3.55 30.35 -9.79
C GLY A 716 -4.88 29.58 -9.69
N ALA A 717 -5.87 29.94 -10.52
CA ALA A 717 -7.11 29.17 -10.60
C ALA A 717 -6.88 27.74 -11.10
N SER A 718 -5.94 27.54 -12.04
CA SER A 718 -5.59 26.20 -12.52
C SER A 718 -4.95 25.33 -11.44
N VAL A 719 -4.08 25.93 -10.60
CA VAL A 719 -3.50 25.25 -9.44
C VAL A 719 -4.58 24.88 -8.43
N ALA A 720 -5.44 25.83 -8.04
CA ALA A 720 -6.50 25.60 -7.06
C ALA A 720 -7.49 24.50 -7.53
N LEU A 721 -7.96 24.60 -8.78
CA LEU A 721 -8.85 23.59 -9.35
C LEU A 721 -8.14 22.24 -9.54
N GLY A 722 -6.84 22.24 -9.84
CA GLY A 722 -6.02 21.02 -9.93
C GLY A 722 -5.89 20.31 -8.58
N LEU A 723 -5.71 21.07 -7.48
CA LEU A 723 -5.70 20.52 -6.12
C LEU A 723 -7.03 19.83 -5.76
N LEU A 724 -8.16 20.53 -6.04
CA LEU A 724 -9.49 19.98 -5.78
C LEU A 724 -9.77 18.72 -6.61
N ALA A 725 -9.47 18.75 -7.91
CA ALA A 725 -9.67 17.61 -8.78
C ALA A 725 -8.74 16.44 -8.41
N GLY A 726 -7.47 16.73 -8.09
CA GLY A 726 -6.50 15.73 -7.62
C GLY A 726 -6.96 15.07 -6.33
N GLY A 727 -7.44 15.84 -5.35
CA GLY A 727 -7.99 15.32 -4.10
C GLY A 727 -9.19 14.41 -4.33
N LEU A 728 -10.16 14.85 -5.16
CA LEU A 728 -11.33 14.05 -5.48
C LEU A 728 -10.96 12.74 -6.22
N VAL A 729 -10.09 12.84 -7.24
CA VAL A 729 -9.62 11.66 -7.99
C VAL A 729 -8.87 10.70 -7.06
N SER A 730 -8.01 11.21 -6.18
CA SER A 730 -7.27 10.39 -5.23
C SER A 730 -8.20 9.66 -4.27
N TRP A 731 -9.18 10.37 -3.72
CA TRP A 731 -10.17 9.77 -2.82
C TRP A 731 -10.98 8.65 -3.49
N MET A 732 -11.32 8.80 -4.78
CA MET A 732 -12.11 7.81 -5.51
C MET A 732 -11.29 6.63 -6.04
N LEU A 733 -10.00 6.83 -6.35
CA LEU A 733 -9.22 5.86 -7.14
C LEU A 733 -8.14 5.15 -6.32
N VAL A 734 -7.47 5.86 -5.38
CA VAL A 734 -6.27 5.33 -4.72
C VAL A 734 -6.54 4.07 -3.91
N PRO A 735 -7.60 3.98 -3.07
CA PRO A 735 -7.86 2.78 -2.27
C PRO A 735 -8.08 1.54 -3.15
N ASP A 736 -8.90 1.68 -4.18
CA ASP A 736 -9.23 0.57 -5.08
C ASP A 736 -8.02 0.17 -5.95
N LEU A 737 -7.20 1.15 -6.37
CA LEU A 737 -5.99 0.90 -7.14
C LEU A 737 -4.94 0.16 -6.31
N VAL A 738 -4.68 0.60 -5.07
CA VAL A 738 -3.71 -0.04 -4.17
C VAL A 738 -4.08 -1.50 -3.95
N ARG A 739 -5.37 -1.79 -3.72
CA ARG A 739 -5.88 -3.17 -3.57
C ARG A 739 -5.77 -4.00 -4.85
N ALA A 740 -6.01 -3.39 -6.01
CA ALA A 740 -5.98 -4.10 -7.29
C ALA A 740 -4.55 -4.45 -7.77
N VAL A 741 -3.55 -3.62 -7.42
CA VAL A 741 -2.18 -3.77 -7.96
C VAL A 741 -1.17 -4.32 -6.96
N THR A 742 -1.53 -4.54 -5.69
CA THR A 742 -0.57 -5.04 -4.70
C THR A 742 -0.97 -6.45 -4.28
N PRO A 743 -0.16 -7.48 -4.62
CA PRO A 743 -0.42 -8.84 -4.18
C PRO A 743 -0.41 -8.93 -2.66
N GLY A 744 -1.30 -9.77 -2.16
CA GLY A 744 -1.27 -10.15 -0.76
C GLY A 744 -1.70 -9.07 0.25
N ILE A 745 -2.35 -7.99 -0.13
CA ILE A 745 -2.98 -7.04 0.80
C ILE A 745 -4.26 -7.66 1.39
N LEU A 746 -4.41 -7.55 2.69
CA LEU A 746 -5.65 -7.91 3.37
C LEU A 746 -6.78 -6.92 3.00
N PRO A 747 -8.05 -7.38 2.93
CA PRO A 747 -9.20 -6.55 2.54
C PRO A 747 -9.63 -5.58 3.64
N LEU A 748 -8.71 -4.78 4.13
CA LEU A 748 -8.95 -3.77 5.15
C LEU A 748 -9.49 -2.48 4.53
N GLY A 749 -10.24 -1.70 5.30
CA GLY A 749 -10.66 -0.36 4.94
C GLY A 749 -9.46 0.56 4.80
N THR A 750 -9.08 0.95 3.56
CA THR A 750 -7.95 1.84 3.33
C THR A 750 -8.40 3.30 3.37
N ALA A 751 -7.97 4.05 4.37
CA ALA A 751 -8.14 5.50 4.41
C ALA A 751 -7.10 6.18 3.51
N VAL A 752 -7.52 7.19 2.74
CA VAL A 752 -6.59 7.96 1.91
C VAL A 752 -5.77 8.88 2.79
N SER A 753 -4.46 8.70 2.75
CA SER A 753 -3.47 9.56 3.40
C SER A 753 -2.61 10.28 2.37
N PHE A 754 -1.92 11.36 2.77
CA PHE A 754 -1.12 12.19 1.86
C PHE A 754 0.32 12.35 2.34
N ALA A 755 1.29 12.15 1.45
CA ALA A 755 2.70 12.48 1.68
C ALA A 755 2.92 13.99 1.53
N TRP A 756 2.53 14.77 2.55
CA TRP A 756 2.55 16.24 2.54
C TRP A 756 3.89 16.86 2.14
N PRO A 757 5.06 16.38 2.62
CA PRO A 757 6.34 17.01 2.26
C PRO A 757 6.60 17.00 0.76
N GLY A 758 6.41 15.86 0.09
CA GLY A 758 6.58 15.73 -1.35
C GLY A 758 5.59 16.60 -2.15
N LEU A 759 4.32 16.63 -1.73
CA LEU A 759 3.30 17.45 -2.35
C LEU A 759 3.62 18.94 -2.24
N VAL A 760 3.99 19.40 -1.06
CA VAL A 760 4.34 20.82 -0.82
C VAL A 760 5.52 21.21 -1.69
N VAL A 761 6.57 20.40 -1.76
CA VAL A 761 7.74 20.67 -2.62
C VAL A 761 7.34 20.75 -4.09
N ALA A 762 6.55 19.80 -4.60
CA ALA A 762 6.11 19.80 -6.00
C ALA A 762 5.28 21.06 -6.34
N ILE A 763 4.34 21.44 -5.48
CA ILE A 763 3.51 22.65 -5.67
C ILE A 763 4.32 23.93 -5.55
N LEU A 764 5.28 24.01 -4.63
CA LEU A 764 6.17 25.15 -4.50
C LEU A 764 7.08 25.33 -5.73
N VAL A 765 7.68 24.25 -6.23
CA VAL A 765 8.51 24.28 -7.44
C VAL A 765 7.69 24.72 -8.66
N LEU A 766 6.52 24.14 -8.86
CA LEU A 766 5.62 24.54 -9.93
C LEU A 766 5.21 26.02 -9.81
N SER A 767 4.76 26.45 -8.64
CA SER A 767 4.30 27.82 -8.39
C SER A 767 5.42 28.83 -8.56
N ALA A 768 6.62 28.53 -8.08
CA ALA A 768 7.81 29.37 -8.28
C ALA A 768 8.17 29.51 -9.76
N GLY A 769 8.15 28.39 -10.51
CA GLY A 769 8.38 28.39 -11.96
C GLY A 769 7.33 29.21 -12.73
N LEU A 770 6.04 29.05 -12.39
CA LEU A 770 4.95 29.84 -12.97
C LEU A 770 5.09 31.33 -12.64
N ALA A 771 5.45 31.67 -11.39
CA ALA A 771 5.71 33.06 -10.99
C ALA A 771 6.88 33.66 -11.77
N ALA A 772 7.98 32.92 -11.95
CA ALA A 772 9.11 33.34 -12.76
C ALA A 772 8.70 33.62 -14.22
N ILE A 773 7.83 32.79 -14.82
CA ILE A 773 7.29 33.01 -16.17
C ILE A 773 6.45 34.30 -16.21
N VAL A 774 5.58 34.53 -15.21
CA VAL A 774 4.78 35.76 -15.11
C VAL A 774 5.66 36.99 -14.98
N ILE A 775 6.69 36.94 -14.13
CA ILE A 775 7.64 38.05 -13.95
C ILE A 775 8.42 38.34 -15.26
N ALA A 776 8.95 37.30 -15.91
CA ALA A 776 9.70 37.43 -17.17
C ALA A 776 8.83 38.01 -18.30
N THR A 777 7.57 37.53 -18.44
CA THR A 777 6.64 38.05 -19.45
C THR A 777 6.20 39.47 -19.16
N THR A 778 5.97 39.82 -17.89
CA THR A 778 5.64 41.19 -17.44
C THR A 778 6.79 42.18 -17.74
N ALA A 779 8.04 41.75 -17.49
CA ALA A 779 9.23 42.55 -17.81
C ALA A 779 9.35 42.81 -19.32
N ARG A 780 9.13 41.76 -20.16
CA ARG A 780 9.14 41.88 -21.62
C ARG A 780 8.02 42.81 -22.15
N VAL A 781 6.81 42.68 -21.63
CA VAL A 781 5.67 43.53 -21.96
C VAL A 781 5.99 45.00 -21.62
N ARG A 782 6.60 45.24 -20.44
CA ARG A 782 7.01 46.60 -20.00
C ARG A 782 8.06 47.18 -20.95
N ALA A 783 9.05 46.37 -21.39
CA ALA A 783 10.06 46.81 -22.33
C ALA A 783 9.47 47.09 -23.73
N ALA A 784 8.62 46.18 -24.25
CA ALA A 784 7.95 46.36 -25.54
C ALA A 784 7.00 47.59 -25.54
N ALA A 785 6.26 47.81 -24.46
CA ALA A 785 5.41 48.97 -24.34
C ALA A 785 6.16 50.30 -24.20
N ARG A 786 7.41 50.30 -23.77
CA ARG A 786 8.28 51.48 -23.79
C ARG A 786 8.83 51.77 -25.23
N ALA A 787 9.16 50.73 -25.98
CA ALA A 787 9.75 50.85 -27.31
C ALA A 787 8.71 51.12 -28.43
N ALA A 788 7.42 50.82 -28.20
CA ALA A 788 6.35 51.05 -29.17
C ALA A 788 6.12 52.53 -29.45
N THR A 789 6.57 53.00 -30.60
CA THR A 789 6.27 54.31 -31.14
C THR A 789 5.11 54.22 -32.11
N VAL A 790 4.24 55.21 -32.08
CA VAL A 790 3.06 55.31 -32.94
C VAL A 790 3.54 55.64 -34.35
N GLY A 791 4.01 54.69 -35.12
CA GLY A 791 4.48 54.96 -36.46
C GLY A 791 5.37 53.92 -37.15
N GLU A 792 5.96 52.96 -36.38
CA GLU A 792 6.87 51.98 -37.00
C GLU A 792 6.21 50.72 -37.59
N ASP A 793 4.94 50.47 -37.33
CA ASP A 793 4.20 49.31 -37.85
C ASP A 793 3.47 49.59 -39.19
N ALA A 794 3.69 50.75 -39.83
CA ALA A 794 3.10 51.11 -41.11
C ALA A 794 4.09 50.93 -42.29
N ARG A 795 5.26 50.36 -42.07
CA ARG A 795 6.23 50.04 -43.16
C ARG A 795 6.37 48.55 -43.42
#